data_b6b4fb86175f827f5eae18cac4522110
#
_entry.id   b6b4fb86175f827f5eae18cac4522110
#
_cell.length_a   1.000
_cell.length_b   1.000
_cell.length_c   1.000
_cell.angle_alpha   90.00
_cell.angle_beta   90.00
_cell.angle_gamma   90.00
#
_symmetry.space_group_name_H-M   'P 1'
#
loop_
_entity.id
_entity.type
_entity.pdbx_description
1 polymer ?
#
loop_
_entity_poly.entity_id
_entity_poly.type
_entity_poly.pdbx_seq_one_letter_code
_entity_poly.pdbx_strand_id
1 'polypeptide(L)'
;MASVAALMLAGCTSEKTSTNPFFADKYGTEYEIPPFSEITTARIREAMLKGFEEEKKEIAAIANNAEAPTFENTILAMDNAGELLSRVRNVFGPLSSSNSTQEYRDLEREISPLSSELSSMIYMNDKLFQRVKQVYDNQGSQNYTKEQLKLIENNYKRFVRNGALLSEADKKKLADLNKEISMAQLEFEQNLLHETNNTFVTVDKLEDLDGLPQENIDRAAEMAKKNGQEGKWMFNMQRASCNPVIYFAKNRDLRKKVYDAYYNRGNQGNEWDNNEVSKKIIQLRLEKAKLMGYEDYASYALDDRMAKTSENVYNLLDQIWEPAVKKAQEELKDIRAEIKKEGKNFEPEGWDYMYYLEKAKKAKFDIDDDAVRPYLEVYNVQQGIFYVANKLYGLTFTERTDLPKYQDDTKVFEVRDKDGSLLALFYSDYFPRDGKGAGAWCTSFRGSYYKDGERVIPIVVNCASLTPPSANTPALQNITNITTEFHEFGHALHSFMRNTQYRGAGGVERDFVEVPSQINEHWALEPEILNVYAKHYQTGEVIPMDLVKKIQDSEKYGQGFATVELVAASLVDMDLHVLKEIPANFNVMEFEQQKLNERGIPRQIFPRYRVTNFSHTMGGGYTAGYYSYLWAEVYECDAFQAYKEAGNVLDSSIAQRFRDYILAPGGIDDGMTMYRNFRGRDPKIDGLLENRGLK
;
A
#
# COMPACT_ATOMS: atom_id res chain seq x y z
N MET A 1 47.48 -63.49 -31.69
CA MET A 1 47.80 -62.21 -31.04
C MET A 1 46.65 -61.24 -31.40
N ALA A 2 45.70 -61.08 -30.48
CA ALA A 2 44.53 -60.27 -30.72
C ALA A 2 44.67 -58.97 -29.98
N SER A 3 44.60 -57.83 -30.72
CA SER A 3 44.57 -56.49 -30.16
C SER A 3 43.14 -56.10 -29.86
N VAL A 4 42.85 -55.81 -28.60
CA VAL A 4 41.58 -55.27 -28.12
C VAL A 4 41.63 -53.75 -28.25
N ALA A 5 40.80 -53.17 -29.12
CA ALA A 5 40.57 -51.73 -29.17
C ALA A 5 39.44 -51.37 -28.23
N ALA A 6 39.76 -50.59 -27.18
CA ALA A 6 38.77 -50.02 -26.27
C ALA A 6 38.17 -48.74 -26.89
N LEU A 7 36.88 -48.75 -27.23
CA LEU A 7 36.09 -47.55 -27.54
C LEU A 7 35.77 -46.81 -26.24
N MET A 8 36.35 -45.66 -26.06
CA MET A 8 35.86 -44.67 -25.10
C MET A 8 34.61 -43.97 -25.67
N LEU A 9 33.45 -44.30 -25.14
CA LEU A 9 32.25 -43.50 -25.32
C LEU A 9 32.36 -42.26 -24.41
N ALA A 10 32.73 -41.13 -24.99
CA ALA A 10 32.54 -39.84 -24.33
C ALA A 10 31.05 -39.52 -24.35
N GLY A 11 30.40 -39.70 -23.21
CA GLY A 11 29.06 -39.22 -23.01
C GLY A 11 29.07 -37.69 -22.91
N CYS A 12 28.74 -37.01 -23.99
CA CYS A 12 28.30 -35.62 -23.91
C CYS A 12 26.95 -35.58 -23.21
N THR A 13 26.97 -35.34 -21.91
CA THR A 13 25.78 -34.78 -21.22
C THR A 13 25.65 -33.36 -21.72
N SER A 14 24.76 -33.15 -22.70
CA SER A 14 24.27 -31.83 -23.03
C SER A 14 23.49 -31.40 -21.78
N GLU A 15 24.05 -30.52 -20.95
CA GLU A 15 23.25 -29.66 -20.08
C GLU A 15 22.22 -29.00 -20.99
N LYS A 16 20.95 -29.42 -20.87
CA LYS A 16 19.85 -28.64 -21.39
C LYS A 16 19.91 -27.34 -20.64
N THR A 17 20.48 -26.29 -21.23
CA THR A 17 20.30 -24.92 -20.82
C THR A 17 18.80 -24.70 -20.84
N SER A 18 18.18 -24.72 -19.65
CA SER A 18 16.74 -24.46 -19.48
C SER A 18 16.48 -23.08 -20.07
N THR A 19 15.65 -23.02 -21.09
CA THR A 19 15.22 -21.77 -21.71
C THR A 19 14.58 -20.89 -20.65
N ASN A 20 14.81 -19.58 -20.73
CA ASN A 20 14.23 -18.61 -19.79
C ASN A 20 12.69 -18.76 -19.77
N PRO A 21 12.04 -19.04 -18.61
CA PRO A 21 10.62 -19.36 -18.53
C PRO A 21 9.73 -18.21 -19.02
N PHE A 22 10.20 -16.97 -18.98
CA PHE A 22 9.46 -15.82 -19.50
C PHE A 22 9.27 -15.83 -21.03
N PHE A 23 10.07 -16.59 -21.78
CA PHE A 23 9.98 -16.67 -23.23
C PHE A 23 9.03 -17.76 -23.73
N ALA A 24 8.54 -18.61 -22.85
CA ALA A 24 7.52 -19.57 -23.18
C ALA A 24 6.13 -18.91 -23.26
N ASP A 25 5.27 -19.37 -24.15
CA ASP A 25 3.88 -18.88 -24.23
C ASP A 25 3.13 -19.12 -22.92
N LYS A 26 3.42 -20.25 -22.28
CA LYS A 26 2.89 -20.65 -20.98
C LYS A 26 4.02 -21.13 -20.07
N TYR A 27 3.86 -20.93 -18.76
CA TYR A 27 4.83 -21.48 -17.79
C TYR A 27 4.77 -23.01 -17.68
N GLY A 28 3.63 -23.61 -18.04
CA GLY A 28 3.42 -25.05 -17.94
C GLY A 28 3.22 -25.57 -16.53
N THR A 29 3.13 -24.69 -15.55
CA THR A 29 2.73 -24.99 -14.17
C THR A 29 1.20 -24.99 -14.04
N GLU A 30 0.69 -25.59 -12.98
CA GLU A 30 -0.75 -25.52 -12.70
C GLU A 30 -1.18 -24.07 -12.52
N TYR A 31 -2.31 -23.67 -13.12
CA TYR A 31 -2.80 -22.29 -13.20
C TYR A 31 -1.84 -21.25 -13.79
N GLU A 32 -0.80 -21.70 -14.51
CA GLU A 32 0.21 -20.78 -15.06
C GLU A 32 0.86 -19.89 -13.99
N ILE A 33 1.11 -20.46 -12.81
CA ILE A 33 1.87 -19.81 -11.73
C ILE A 33 3.32 -19.65 -12.18
N PRO A 34 3.97 -18.50 -11.93
CA PRO A 34 5.40 -18.34 -12.23
C PRO A 34 6.23 -19.44 -11.57
N PRO A 35 7.14 -20.11 -12.29
CA PRO A 35 8.02 -21.13 -11.73
C PRO A 35 9.15 -20.47 -10.90
N PHE A 36 8.81 -20.01 -9.70
CA PHE A 36 9.68 -19.17 -8.86
C PHE A 36 11.07 -19.73 -8.64
N SER A 37 11.22 -21.05 -8.52
CA SER A 37 12.51 -21.70 -8.38
C SER A 37 13.43 -21.58 -9.60
N GLU A 38 12.87 -21.27 -10.77
CA GLU A 38 13.62 -21.08 -12.02
C GLU A 38 13.86 -19.60 -12.33
N ILE A 39 13.23 -18.67 -11.61
CA ILE A 39 13.33 -17.23 -11.84
C ILE A 39 14.55 -16.67 -11.12
N THR A 40 15.56 -16.25 -11.89
CA THR A 40 16.79 -15.62 -11.40
C THR A 40 16.88 -14.17 -11.87
N THR A 41 17.66 -13.33 -11.19
CA THR A 41 17.92 -11.93 -11.59
C THR A 41 18.37 -11.82 -13.03
N ALA A 42 19.26 -12.71 -13.48
CA ALA A 42 19.75 -12.73 -14.86
C ALA A 42 18.61 -13.01 -15.87
N ARG A 43 17.71 -13.95 -15.57
CA ARG A 43 16.54 -14.27 -16.42
C ARG A 43 15.52 -13.14 -16.45
N ILE A 44 15.27 -12.49 -15.31
CA ILE A 44 14.44 -11.29 -15.25
C ILE A 44 15.04 -10.19 -16.13
N ARG A 45 16.32 -9.89 -15.95
CA ARG A 45 17.02 -8.86 -16.74
C ARG A 45 16.92 -9.13 -18.24
N GLU A 46 17.25 -10.36 -18.68
CA GLU A 46 17.19 -10.76 -20.08
C GLU A 46 15.78 -10.57 -20.66
N ALA A 47 14.76 -11.02 -19.92
CA ALA A 47 13.37 -10.94 -20.36
C ALA A 47 12.83 -9.49 -20.33
N MET A 48 13.25 -8.65 -19.36
CA MET A 48 12.94 -7.22 -19.34
C MET A 48 13.50 -6.52 -20.57
N LEU A 49 14.80 -6.67 -20.86
CA LEU A 49 15.44 -6.01 -22.00
C LEU A 49 14.78 -6.42 -23.31
N LYS A 50 14.50 -7.71 -23.48
CA LYS A 50 13.78 -8.22 -24.67
C LYS A 50 12.36 -7.64 -24.72
N GLY A 51 11.66 -7.61 -23.61
CA GLY A 51 10.30 -7.06 -23.51
C GLY A 51 10.24 -5.57 -23.89
N PHE A 52 11.23 -4.77 -23.47
CA PHE A 52 11.33 -3.37 -23.91
C PHE A 52 11.45 -3.26 -25.43
N GLU A 53 12.29 -4.09 -26.06
CA GLU A 53 12.47 -4.06 -27.51
C GLU A 53 11.26 -4.58 -28.29
N GLU A 54 10.54 -5.57 -27.76
CA GLU A 54 9.32 -6.08 -28.37
C GLU A 54 8.21 -5.05 -28.30
N GLU A 55 7.96 -4.45 -27.13
CA GLU A 55 6.91 -3.42 -26.96
C GLU A 55 7.18 -2.19 -27.85
N LYS A 56 8.44 -1.73 -27.96
CA LYS A 56 8.83 -0.65 -28.88
C LYS A 56 8.42 -0.98 -30.33
N LYS A 57 8.62 -2.23 -30.78
CA LYS A 57 8.26 -2.67 -32.14
C LYS A 57 6.75 -2.75 -32.34
N GLU A 58 6.03 -3.30 -31.36
CA GLU A 58 4.58 -3.41 -31.39
C GLU A 58 3.91 -2.02 -31.45
N ILE A 59 4.36 -1.10 -30.61
CA ILE A 59 3.89 0.30 -30.59
C ILE A 59 4.22 1.00 -31.91
N ALA A 60 5.42 0.79 -32.47
CA ALA A 60 5.78 1.36 -33.76
C ALA A 60 4.90 0.81 -34.90
N ALA A 61 4.53 -0.47 -34.87
CA ALA A 61 3.63 -1.09 -35.83
C ALA A 61 2.23 -0.47 -35.75
N ILE A 62 1.69 -0.28 -34.53
CA ILE A 62 0.39 0.38 -34.33
C ILE A 62 0.43 1.83 -34.85
N ALA A 63 1.47 2.60 -34.49
CA ALA A 63 1.60 3.99 -34.88
C ALA A 63 1.73 4.20 -36.40
N ASN A 64 2.34 3.25 -37.11
CA ASN A 64 2.56 3.30 -38.56
C ASN A 64 1.56 2.46 -39.38
N ASN A 65 0.51 1.92 -38.75
CA ASN A 65 -0.54 1.20 -39.49
C ASN A 65 -1.21 2.15 -40.48
N ALA A 66 -1.20 1.76 -41.76
CA ALA A 66 -1.79 2.55 -42.88
C ALA A 66 -3.33 2.54 -42.93
N GLU A 67 -3.97 1.59 -42.22
CA GLU A 67 -5.42 1.52 -42.17
C GLU A 67 -5.99 2.63 -41.26
N ALA A 68 -7.22 3.02 -41.52
CA ALA A 68 -7.96 3.96 -40.67
C ALA A 68 -7.99 3.45 -39.21
N PRO A 69 -7.78 4.32 -38.22
CA PRO A 69 -7.83 3.92 -36.82
C PRO A 69 -9.20 3.40 -36.40
N THR A 70 -9.22 2.23 -35.77
CA THR A 70 -10.39 1.61 -35.16
C THR A 70 -10.12 1.27 -33.72
N PHE A 71 -11.12 0.86 -32.96
CA PHE A 71 -10.94 0.33 -31.62
C PHE A 71 -9.97 -0.85 -31.62
N GLU A 72 -10.13 -1.79 -32.54
CA GLU A 72 -9.35 -3.03 -32.62
C GLU A 72 -7.89 -2.77 -32.99
N ASN A 73 -7.64 -2.02 -34.08
CA ASN A 73 -6.28 -1.83 -34.61
C ASN A 73 -5.49 -0.70 -33.92
N THR A 74 -6.09 -0.03 -32.93
CA THR A 74 -5.44 1.06 -32.19
C THR A 74 -5.58 0.86 -30.68
N ILE A 75 -6.79 0.95 -30.12
CA ILE A 75 -7.00 0.93 -28.67
C ILE A 75 -6.73 -0.46 -28.08
N LEU A 76 -7.38 -1.49 -28.63
CA LEU A 76 -7.20 -2.88 -28.21
C LEU A 76 -5.79 -3.39 -28.52
N ALA A 77 -5.23 -2.99 -29.66
CA ALA A 77 -3.84 -3.33 -30.01
C ALA A 77 -2.86 -2.76 -28.97
N MET A 78 -3.08 -1.54 -28.48
CA MET A 78 -2.28 -0.95 -27.41
C MET A 78 -2.50 -1.65 -26.06
N ASP A 79 -3.74 -2.03 -25.72
CA ASP A 79 -4.05 -2.75 -24.47
C ASP A 79 -3.36 -4.13 -24.43
N ASN A 80 -3.14 -4.73 -25.59
CA ASN A 80 -2.45 -6.02 -25.74
C ASN A 80 -0.94 -5.91 -25.95
N ALA A 81 -0.40 -4.73 -26.28
CA ALA A 81 1.03 -4.54 -26.47
C ALA A 81 1.83 -4.74 -25.18
N GLY A 82 3.10 -5.11 -25.30
CA GLY A 82 4.02 -5.31 -24.18
C GLY A 82 3.68 -6.52 -23.29
N GLU A 83 3.10 -7.58 -23.84
CA GLU A 83 2.72 -8.76 -23.04
C GLU A 83 3.89 -9.38 -22.31
N LEU A 84 5.05 -9.54 -22.97
CA LEU A 84 6.27 -10.07 -22.34
C LEU A 84 6.74 -9.15 -21.20
N LEU A 85 6.85 -7.85 -21.48
CA LEU A 85 7.31 -6.88 -20.48
C LEU A 85 6.38 -6.82 -19.28
N SER A 86 5.06 -6.82 -19.51
CA SER A 86 4.04 -6.85 -18.48
C SER A 86 4.15 -8.12 -17.62
N ARG A 87 4.32 -9.30 -18.24
CA ARG A 87 4.47 -10.57 -17.54
C ARG A 87 5.70 -10.57 -16.63
N VAL A 88 6.84 -10.06 -17.10
CA VAL A 88 8.07 -9.98 -16.31
C VAL A 88 7.92 -8.96 -15.16
N ARG A 89 7.37 -7.78 -15.43
CA ARG A 89 7.13 -6.74 -14.41
C ARG A 89 6.21 -7.20 -13.31
N ASN A 90 5.15 -7.92 -13.68
CA ASN A 90 4.19 -8.46 -12.70
C ASN A 90 4.80 -9.54 -11.79
N VAL A 91 5.90 -10.17 -12.18
CA VAL A 91 6.65 -11.08 -11.31
C VAL A 91 7.74 -10.34 -10.54
N PHE A 92 8.49 -9.49 -11.21
CA PHE A 92 9.63 -8.80 -10.62
C PHE A 92 9.20 -7.78 -9.54
N GLY A 93 8.14 -7.01 -9.78
CA GLY A 93 7.66 -6.00 -8.83
C GLY A 93 7.33 -6.59 -7.44
N PRO A 94 6.44 -7.59 -7.34
CA PRO A 94 6.16 -8.26 -6.07
C PRO A 94 7.40 -8.91 -5.44
N LEU A 95 8.28 -9.54 -6.21
CA LEU A 95 9.52 -10.12 -5.67
C LEU A 95 10.49 -9.05 -5.17
N SER A 96 10.60 -7.92 -5.86
CA SER A 96 11.45 -6.81 -5.46
C SER A 96 10.98 -6.15 -4.16
N SER A 97 9.67 -6.07 -3.92
CA SER A 97 9.12 -5.51 -2.68
C SER A 97 9.14 -6.50 -1.51
N SER A 98 9.06 -7.82 -1.77
CA SER A 98 8.93 -8.83 -0.72
C SER A 98 10.18 -9.67 -0.48
N ASN A 99 11.09 -9.77 -1.46
CA ASN A 99 12.32 -10.56 -1.41
C ASN A 99 13.52 -9.80 -2.01
N SER A 100 13.61 -8.49 -1.77
CA SER A 100 14.66 -7.65 -2.34
C SER A 100 16.06 -8.14 -1.98
N THR A 101 16.89 -8.32 -2.99
CA THR A 101 18.32 -8.58 -2.86
C THR A 101 19.12 -7.39 -3.39
N GLN A 102 20.43 -7.37 -3.14
CA GLN A 102 21.28 -6.33 -3.76
C GLN A 102 21.19 -6.40 -5.29
N GLU A 103 21.16 -7.60 -5.87
CA GLU A 103 21.03 -7.81 -7.32
C GLU A 103 19.68 -7.26 -7.85
N TYR A 104 18.59 -7.40 -7.10
CA TYR A 104 17.29 -6.83 -7.48
C TYR A 104 17.32 -5.31 -7.45
N ARG A 105 17.93 -4.70 -6.43
CA ARG A 105 18.09 -3.24 -6.35
C ARG A 105 18.96 -2.68 -7.46
N ASP A 106 20.02 -3.38 -7.83
CA ASP A 106 20.89 -2.99 -8.95
C ASP A 106 20.14 -3.10 -10.29
N LEU A 107 19.34 -4.15 -10.46
CA LEU A 107 18.48 -4.30 -11.63
C LEU A 107 17.41 -3.20 -11.72
N GLU A 108 16.77 -2.83 -10.61
CA GLU A 108 15.83 -1.71 -10.58
C GLU A 108 16.45 -0.40 -11.06
N ARG A 109 17.68 -0.11 -10.61
CA ARG A 109 18.42 1.08 -11.08
C ARG A 109 18.71 1.04 -12.57
N GLU A 110 18.99 -0.14 -13.12
CA GLU A 110 19.21 -0.33 -14.55
C GLU A 110 17.94 -0.14 -15.38
N ILE A 111 16.81 -0.74 -14.95
CA ILE A 111 15.57 -0.76 -15.75
C ILE A 111 14.68 0.46 -15.58
N SER A 112 14.79 1.20 -14.47
CA SER A 112 13.94 2.39 -14.20
C SER A 112 14.08 3.46 -15.29
N PRO A 113 15.29 3.86 -15.73
CA PRO A 113 15.45 4.80 -16.84
C PRO A 113 14.86 4.28 -18.16
N LEU A 114 15.02 2.99 -18.46
CA LEU A 114 14.48 2.37 -19.67
C LEU A 114 12.95 2.37 -19.68
N SER A 115 12.34 2.18 -18.49
CA SER A 115 10.89 2.25 -18.31
C SER A 115 10.35 3.66 -18.56
N SER A 116 11.06 4.68 -18.07
CA SER A 116 10.71 6.09 -18.30
C SER A 116 10.86 6.47 -19.78
N GLU A 117 11.93 6.01 -20.42
CA GLU A 117 12.15 6.24 -21.87
C GLU A 117 11.05 5.59 -22.72
N LEU A 118 10.70 4.33 -22.45
CA LEU A 118 9.61 3.64 -23.15
C LEU A 118 8.30 4.37 -22.99
N SER A 119 7.94 4.78 -21.75
CA SER A 119 6.73 5.56 -21.48
C SER A 119 6.69 6.86 -22.27
N SER A 120 7.80 7.59 -22.30
CA SER A 120 7.91 8.83 -23.09
C SER A 120 7.77 8.55 -24.59
N MET A 121 8.41 7.50 -25.09
CA MET A 121 8.34 7.09 -26.51
C MET A 121 6.89 6.73 -26.93
N ILE A 122 6.12 6.09 -26.04
CA ILE A 122 4.72 5.74 -26.29
C ILE A 122 3.85 7.00 -26.26
N TYR A 123 3.82 7.70 -25.12
CA TYR A 123 2.80 8.73 -24.85
C TYR A 123 3.10 10.10 -25.45
N MET A 124 4.34 10.33 -25.93
CA MET A 124 4.73 11.53 -26.68
C MET A 124 4.80 11.29 -28.20
N ASN A 125 4.37 10.11 -28.70
CA ASN A 125 4.35 9.76 -30.11
C ASN A 125 3.15 10.39 -30.81
N ASP A 126 3.40 11.38 -31.67
CA ASP A 126 2.34 12.10 -32.38
C ASP A 126 1.50 11.21 -33.28
N LYS A 127 2.12 10.29 -34.04
CA LYS A 127 1.38 9.40 -34.93
C LYS A 127 0.42 8.52 -34.17
N LEU A 128 0.89 7.96 -33.04
CA LEU A 128 0.08 7.11 -32.20
C LEU A 128 -1.04 7.91 -31.53
N PHE A 129 -0.71 9.11 -31.01
CA PHE A 129 -1.71 10.01 -30.42
C PHE A 129 -2.80 10.39 -31.44
N GLN A 130 -2.45 10.72 -32.69
CA GLN A 130 -3.46 11.04 -33.72
C GLN A 130 -4.40 9.86 -33.97
N ARG A 131 -3.90 8.62 -33.96
CA ARG A 131 -4.74 7.43 -34.08
C ARG A 131 -5.70 7.29 -32.90
N VAL A 132 -5.19 7.41 -31.66
CA VAL A 132 -6.02 7.36 -30.44
C VAL A 132 -7.06 8.49 -30.43
N LYS A 133 -6.64 9.71 -30.76
CA LYS A 133 -7.53 10.87 -30.85
C LYS A 133 -8.65 10.68 -31.87
N GLN A 134 -8.35 10.12 -33.04
CA GLN A 134 -9.36 9.87 -34.06
C GLN A 134 -10.40 8.83 -33.59
N VAL A 135 -10.00 7.77 -32.88
CA VAL A 135 -10.94 6.83 -32.27
C VAL A 135 -11.79 7.52 -31.20
N TYR A 136 -11.15 8.34 -30.33
CA TYR A 136 -11.82 9.09 -29.29
C TYR A 136 -12.86 10.09 -29.86
N ASP A 137 -12.48 10.89 -30.86
CA ASP A 137 -13.36 11.90 -31.48
C ASP A 137 -14.57 11.26 -32.17
N ASN A 138 -14.40 10.05 -32.73
CA ASN A 138 -15.44 9.34 -33.47
C ASN A 138 -16.27 8.37 -32.62
N GLN A 139 -16.01 8.23 -31.33
CA GLN A 139 -16.63 7.22 -30.46
C GLN A 139 -18.17 7.35 -30.41
N GLY A 140 -18.72 8.56 -30.50
CA GLY A 140 -20.17 8.81 -30.46
C GLY A 140 -20.92 8.32 -31.70
N SER A 141 -20.23 8.01 -32.81
CA SER A 141 -20.80 7.46 -34.02
C SER A 141 -20.77 5.92 -34.11
N GLN A 142 -20.17 5.27 -33.07
CA GLN A 142 -19.96 3.83 -32.98
C GLN A 142 -20.81 3.21 -31.88
N ASN A 143 -21.13 1.94 -32.03
CA ASN A 143 -21.89 1.19 -31.02
C ASN A 143 -20.93 0.47 -30.04
N TYR A 144 -20.10 1.25 -29.34
CA TYR A 144 -19.16 0.72 -28.33
C TYR A 144 -19.88 0.38 -27.03
N THR A 145 -19.41 -0.68 -26.36
CA THR A 145 -19.81 -0.98 -24.99
C THR A 145 -19.29 0.09 -24.03
N LYS A 146 -19.88 0.19 -22.84
CA LYS A 146 -19.43 1.13 -21.79
C LYS A 146 -17.95 0.94 -21.45
N GLU A 147 -17.48 -0.30 -21.37
CA GLU A 147 -16.09 -0.63 -21.07
C GLU A 147 -15.14 -0.24 -22.22
N GLN A 148 -15.57 -0.41 -23.49
CA GLN A 148 -14.80 0.06 -24.64
C GLN A 148 -14.67 1.59 -24.63
N LEU A 149 -15.76 2.31 -24.34
CA LEU A 149 -15.73 3.77 -24.19
C LEU A 149 -14.78 4.20 -23.08
N LYS A 150 -14.80 3.49 -21.94
CA LYS A 150 -13.88 3.77 -20.83
C LYS A 150 -12.43 3.50 -21.22
N LEU A 151 -12.14 2.43 -21.93
CA LEU A 151 -10.77 2.14 -22.38
C LEU A 151 -10.27 3.19 -23.39
N ILE A 152 -11.12 3.66 -24.30
CA ILE A 152 -10.83 4.78 -25.22
C ILE A 152 -10.52 6.05 -24.42
N GLU A 153 -11.38 6.43 -23.48
CA GLU A 153 -11.20 7.59 -22.62
C GLU A 153 -9.90 7.53 -21.82
N ASN A 154 -9.62 6.39 -21.18
CA ASN A 154 -8.42 6.17 -20.38
C ASN A 154 -7.15 6.33 -21.24
N ASN A 155 -7.13 5.75 -22.43
CA ASN A 155 -5.99 5.93 -23.35
C ASN A 155 -5.82 7.39 -23.76
N TYR A 156 -6.89 8.07 -24.20
CA TYR A 156 -6.81 9.48 -24.58
C TYR A 156 -6.30 10.36 -23.43
N LYS A 157 -6.89 10.25 -22.23
CA LYS A 157 -6.46 10.98 -21.03
C LYS A 157 -5.00 10.70 -20.69
N ARG A 158 -4.55 9.43 -20.79
CA ARG A 158 -3.17 9.06 -20.52
C ARG A 158 -2.20 9.74 -21.46
N PHE A 159 -2.50 9.83 -22.75
CA PHE A 159 -1.70 10.60 -23.71
C PHE A 159 -1.66 12.09 -23.35
N VAL A 160 -2.80 12.71 -23.13
CA VAL A 160 -2.89 14.13 -22.78
C VAL A 160 -2.08 14.44 -21.51
N ARG A 161 -2.26 13.64 -20.45
CA ARG A 161 -1.57 13.82 -19.17
C ARG A 161 -0.06 13.53 -19.24
N ASN A 162 0.41 12.85 -20.28
CA ASN A 162 1.82 12.64 -20.54
C ASN A 162 2.38 13.54 -21.64
N GLY A 163 1.67 14.62 -21.97
CA GLY A 163 2.21 15.71 -22.79
C GLY A 163 2.00 15.60 -24.29
N ALA A 164 1.09 14.74 -24.78
CA ALA A 164 0.85 14.56 -26.21
C ALA A 164 0.41 15.85 -26.94
N LEU A 165 -0.17 16.81 -26.21
CA LEU A 165 -0.60 18.11 -26.77
C LEU A 165 0.49 19.17 -26.72
N LEU A 166 1.64 18.90 -26.13
CA LEU A 166 2.75 19.85 -26.02
C LEU A 166 3.52 19.99 -27.32
N SER A 167 4.24 21.12 -27.45
CA SER A 167 5.23 21.28 -28.51
C SER A 167 6.39 20.28 -28.37
N GLU A 168 7.10 19.97 -29.45
CA GLU A 168 8.25 19.07 -29.40
C GLU A 168 9.34 19.53 -28.40
N ALA A 169 9.54 20.85 -28.26
CA ALA A 169 10.47 21.39 -27.28
C ALA A 169 9.99 21.15 -25.84
N ASP A 170 8.69 21.25 -25.60
CA ASP A 170 8.10 21.05 -24.27
C ASP A 170 7.96 19.57 -23.93
N LYS A 171 7.71 18.69 -24.92
CA LYS A 171 7.78 17.23 -24.73
C LYS A 171 9.17 16.79 -24.25
N LYS A 172 10.23 17.35 -24.83
CA LYS A 172 11.59 17.05 -24.38
C LYS A 172 11.80 17.52 -22.93
N LYS A 173 11.36 18.73 -22.56
CA LYS A 173 11.45 19.23 -21.18
C LYS A 173 10.67 18.32 -20.22
N LEU A 174 9.47 17.88 -20.62
CA LEU A 174 8.66 16.97 -19.80
C LEU A 174 9.35 15.62 -19.58
N ALA A 175 9.99 15.07 -20.63
CA ALA A 175 10.77 13.83 -20.52
C ALA A 175 11.94 14.00 -19.55
N ASP A 176 12.69 15.09 -19.64
CA ASP A 176 13.80 15.42 -18.74
C ASP A 176 13.30 15.59 -17.30
N LEU A 177 12.21 16.33 -17.07
CA LEU A 177 11.58 16.50 -15.76
C LEU A 177 11.10 15.17 -15.16
N ASN A 178 10.44 14.32 -15.94
CA ASN A 178 9.99 13.02 -15.47
C ASN A 178 11.17 12.13 -15.04
N LYS A 179 12.28 12.16 -15.79
CA LYS A 179 13.51 11.44 -15.42
C LYS A 179 14.10 11.97 -14.11
N GLU A 180 14.21 13.31 -13.97
CA GLU A 180 14.75 13.92 -12.77
C GLU A 180 13.87 13.66 -11.54
N ILE A 181 12.54 13.71 -11.69
CA ILE A 181 11.59 13.34 -10.63
C ILE A 181 11.82 11.91 -10.19
N SER A 182 11.88 10.96 -11.14
CA SER A 182 12.07 9.54 -10.82
C SER A 182 13.39 9.29 -10.10
N MET A 183 14.46 9.96 -10.49
CA MET A 183 15.76 9.83 -9.83
C MET A 183 15.76 10.43 -8.42
N ALA A 184 15.14 11.58 -8.23
CA ALA A 184 15.03 12.22 -6.92
C ALA A 184 14.14 11.40 -5.95
N GLN A 185 13.06 10.80 -6.46
CA GLN A 185 12.22 9.88 -5.69
C GLN A 185 13.00 8.63 -5.25
N LEU A 186 13.78 8.04 -6.14
CA LEU A 186 14.64 6.90 -5.82
C LEU A 186 15.69 7.24 -4.75
N GLU A 187 16.32 8.42 -4.87
CA GLU A 187 17.27 8.94 -3.88
C GLU A 187 16.60 9.11 -2.52
N PHE A 188 15.42 9.72 -2.48
CA PHE A 188 14.64 9.89 -1.26
C PHE A 188 14.36 8.55 -0.55
N GLU A 189 13.88 7.56 -1.30
CA GLU A 189 13.55 6.24 -0.77
C GLU A 189 14.79 5.48 -0.26
N GLN A 190 15.92 5.59 -0.96
CA GLN A 190 17.17 4.95 -0.55
C GLN A 190 17.74 5.59 0.72
N ASN A 191 17.69 6.91 0.83
CA ASN A 191 18.10 7.65 2.02
C ASN A 191 17.23 7.24 3.23
N LEU A 192 15.90 7.25 3.06
CA LEU A 192 14.97 6.87 4.12
C LEU A 192 15.16 5.41 4.55
N LEU A 193 15.37 4.50 3.62
CA LEU A 193 15.63 3.08 3.91
C LEU A 193 16.92 2.93 4.71
N HIS A 194 17.98 3.65 4.32
CA HIS A 194 19.26 3.64 5.03
C HIS A 194 19.09 4.14 6.47
N GLU A 195 18.49 5.31 6.65
CA GLU A 195 18.23 5.91 7.96
C GLU A 195 17.39 4.98 8.86
N THR A 196 16.35 4.37 8.29
CA THR A 196 15.46 3.49 9.02
C THR A 196 16.19 2.25 9.57
N ASN A 197 17.11 1.70 8.80
CA ASN A 197 17.79 0.44 9.12
C ASN A 197 19.11 0.62 9.88
N ASN A 198 19.80 1.75 9.69
CA ASN A 198 21.17 1.95 10.19
C ASN A 198 21.30 3.06 11.24
N THR A 199 20.22 3.76 11.58
CA THR A 199 20.18 4.64 12.75
C THR A 199 19.80 3.82 13.97
N PHE A 200 20.67 3.82 15.00
CA PHE A 200 20.48 3.00 16.19
C PHE A 200 20.46 3.84 17.46
N VAL A 201 19.56 3.48 18.36
CA VAL A 201 19.64 3.86 19.78
C VAL A 201 20.17 2.66 20.56
N THR A 202 21.36 2.82 21.18
CA THR A 202 22.00 1.77 21.96
C THR A 202 21.78 2.02 23.45
N VAL A 203 21.48 0.94 24.17
CA VAL A 203 21.26 0.93 25.62
C VAL A 203 22.30 0.01 26.26
N ASP A 204 22.98 0.50 27.31
CA ASP A 204 24.06 -0.20 27.97
C ASP A 204 23.62 -1.01 29.21
N LYS A 205 22.43 -0.69 29.75
CA LYS A 205 21.94 -1.28 31.00
C LYS A 205 20.55 -1.87 30.85
N LEU A 206 20.37 -3.08 31.33
CA LEU A 206 19.07 -3.77 31.29
C LEU A 206 17.98 -3.00 32.04
N GLU A 207 18.32 -2.34 33.15
CA GLU A 207 17.41 -1.54 33.97
C GLU A 207 16.74 -0.38 33.19
N ASP A 208 17.41 0.15 32.16
CA ASP A 208 16.86 1.21 31.29
C ASP A 208 15.75 0.69 30.36
N LEU A 209 15.61 -0.63 30.23
CA LEU A 209 14.59 -1.30 29.42
C LEU A 209 13.35 -1.71 30.22
N ASP A 210 13.28 -1.34 31.50
CA ASP A 210 12.13 -1.65 32.34
C ASP A 210 10.81 -1.17 31.70
N GLY A 211 9.82 -2.05 31.67
CA GLY A 211 8.51 -1.83 31.06
C GLY A 211 8.37 -2.39 29.65
N LEU A 212 9.46 -2.76 28.96
CA LEU A 212 9.36 -3.40 27.65
C LEU A 212 8.98 -4.88 27.78
N PRO A 213 8.18 -5.42 26.85
CA PRO A 213 7.97 -6.86 26.72
C PRO A 213 9.31 -7.60 26.52
N GLN A 214 9.46 -8.79 27.13
CA GLN A 214 10.71 -9.56 27.08
C GLN A 214 11.16 -9.87 25.64
N GLU A 215 10.24 -10.19 24.76
CA GLU A 215 10.53 -10.46 23.35
C GLU A 215 11.19 -9.28 22.62
N ASN A 216 10.87 -8.03 23.01
CA ASN A 216 11.48 -6.83 22.43
C ASN A 216 12.90 -6.61 22.99
N ILE A 217 13.11 -6.95 24.26
CA ILE A 217 14.44 -6.93 24.89
C ILE A 217 15.35 -7.95 24.21
N ASP A 218 14.86 -9.17 23.98
CA ASP A 218 15.62 -10.25 23.33
C ASP A 218 16.00 -9.87 21.90
N ARG A 219 15.07 -9.33 21.11
CA ARG A 219 15.36 -8.83 19.75
C ARG A 219 16.39 -7.68 19.73
N ALA A 220 16.30 -6.77 20.69
CA ALA A 220 17.28 -5.67 20.81
C ALA A 220 18.69 -6.19 21.16
N ALA A 221 18.79 -7.24 21.99
CA ALA A 221 20.05 -7.91 22.30
C ALA A 221 20.62 -8.63 21.06
N GLU A 222 19.78 -9.34 20.29
CA GLU A 222 20.20 -9.98 19.04
C GLU A 222 20.68 -8.95 18.01
N MET A 223 19.97 -7.82 17.88
CA MET A 223 20.38 -6.72 17.01
C MET A 223 21.73 -6.14 17.43
N ALA A 224 21.96 -5.94 18.72
CA ALA A 224 23.23 -5.48 19.25
C ALA A 224 24.37 -6.48 18.95
N LYS A 225 24.12 -7.77 19.13
CA LYS A 225 25.08 -8.84 18.81
C LYS A 225 25.43 -8.87 17.33
N LYS A 226 24.43 -8.77 16.44
CA LYS A 226 24.61 -8.70 14.98
C LYS A 226 25.47 -7.49 14.56
N ASN A 227 25.39 -6.39 15.31
CA ASN A 227 26.15 -5.17 15.05
C ASN A 227 27.44 -5.06 15.89
N GLY A 228 27.97 -6.17 16.45
CA GLY A 228 29.24 -6.21 17.17
C GLY A 228 29.20 -5.55 18.55
N GLN A 229 28.02 -5.37 19.16
CA GLN A 229 27.81 -4.75 20.48
C GLN A 229 27.19 -5.76 21.47
N GLU A 230 27.74 -6.98 21.51
CA GLU A 230 27.27 -8.03 22.43
C GLU A 230 27.26 -7.55 23.87
N GLY A 231 26.21 -7.84 24.61
CA GLY A 231 26.03 -7.39 26.00
C GLY A 231 25.29 -6.04 26.13
N LYS A 232 24.89 -5.44 25.02
CA LYS A 232 24.03 -4.25 24.94
C LYS A 232 22.72 -4.56 24.24
N TRP A 233 21.87 -3.56 24.11
CA TRP A 233 20.60 -3.60 23.38
C TRP A 233 20.56 -2.48 22.36
N MET A 234 20.13 -2.80 21.14
CA MET A 234 20.03 -1.80 20.05
C MET A 234 18.63 -1.78 19.45
N PHE A 235 18.16 -0.58 19.14
CA PHE A 235 16.89 -0.33 18.50
C PHE A 235 17.14 0.45 17.21
N ASN A 236 16.73 -0.07 16.06
CA ASN A 236 16.70 0.67 14.81
C ASN A 236 15.37 1.44 14.65
N MET A 237 15.23 2.21 13.58
CA MET A 237 14.06 3.06 13.38
C MET A 237 12.91 2.38 12.62
N GLN A 238 12.88 1.06 12.59
CA GLN A 238 11.68 0.31 12.16
C GLN A 238 10.61 0.36 13.25
N ARG A 239 9.34 0.46 12.84
CA ARG A 239 8.21 0.54 13.80
C ARG A 239 8.17 -0.61 14.80
N ALA A 240 8.43 -1.83 14.34
CA ALA A 240 8.48 -3.01 15.22
C ALA A 240 9.58 -2.93 16.29
N SER A 241 10.63 -2.14 16.07
CA SER A 241 11.73 -1.93 17.00
C SER A 241 11.48 -0.73 17.93
N CYS A 242 11.06 0.42 17.38
CA CYS A 242 10.95 1.67 18.14
C CYS A 242 9.60 1.84 18.87
N ASN A 243 8.47 1.39 18.31
CA ASN A 243 7.17 1.58 18.94
C ASN A 243 7.07 0.96 20.34
N PRO A 244 7.54 -0.27 20.61
CA PRO A 244 7.53 -0.81 21.97
C PRO A 244 8.26 0.08 22.99
N VAL A 245 9.36 0.73 22.58
CA VAL A 245 10.08 1.66 23.46
C VAL A 245 9.22 2.89 23.76
N ILE A 246 8.61 3.50 22.74
CA ILE A 246 7.77 4.71 22.88
C ILE A 246 6.53 4.43 23.73
N TYR A 247 5.95 3.23 23.62
CA TYR A 247 4.70 2.88 24.30
C TYR A 247 4.91 2.34 25.72
N PHE A 248 5.99 1.58 25.97
CA PHE A 248 6.10 0.78 27.19
C PHE A 248 7.32 1.10 28.06
N ALA A 249 8.43 1.66 27.51
CA ALA A 249 9.61 1.91 28.32
C ALA A 249 9.33 2.92 29.45
N LYS A 250 9.64 2.55 30.71
CA LYS A 250 9.49 3.47 31.86
C LYS A 250 10.53 4.58 31.82
N ASN A 251 11.71 4.34 31.25
CA ASN A 251 12.76 5.33 31.10
C ASN A 251 12.34 6.41 30.08
N ARG A 252 12.03 7.62 30.60
CA ARG A 252 11.58 8.76 29.78
C ARG A 252 12.64 9.24 28.80
N ASP A 253 13.92 9.20 29.20
CA ASP A 253 15.04 9.66 28.35
C ASP A 253 15.27 8.69 27.19
N LEU A 254 15.06 7.39 27.42
CA LEU A 254 15.10 6.40 26.35
C LEU A 254 13.96 6.61 25.36
N ARG A 255 12.71 6.83 25.86
CA ARG A 255 11.56 7.17 24.97
C ARG A 255 11.89 8.38 24.13
N LYS A 256 12.43 9.46 24.72
CA LYS A 256 12.81 10.67 24.00
C LYS A 256 13.84 10.39 22.91
N LYS A 257 14.91 9.67 23.22
CA LYS A 257 15.96 9.33 22.24
C LYS A 257 15.42 8.58 21.05
N VAL A 258 14.59 7.55 21.29
CA VAL A 258 14.00 6.74 20.23
C VAL A 258 12.97 7.56 19.44
N TYR A 259 12.13 8.35 20.10
CA TYR A 259 11.16 9.23 19.48
C TYR A 259 11.84 10.26 18.56
N ASP A 260 12.84 10.97 19.05
CA ASP A 260 13.57 11.97 18.27
C ASP A 260 14.24 11.32 17.04
N ALA A 261 14.88 10.17 17.22
CA ALA A 261 15.52 9.46 16.11
C ALA A 261 14.48 8.99 15.06
N TYR A 262 13.34 8.48 15.50
CA TYR A 262 12.27 7.98 14.62
C TYR A 262 11.63 9.09 13.80
N TYR A 263 11.21 10.20 14.44
CA TYR A 263 10.51 11.29 13.76
C TYR A 263 11.44 12.20 12.94
N ASN A 264 12.76 12.15 13.17
CA ASN A 264 13.75 12.90 12.40
C ASN A 264 14.50 12.04 11.37
N ARG A 265 13.96 10.90 10.95
CA ARG A 265 14.53 10.15 9.82
C ARG A 265 14.57 11.01 8.56
N GLY A 266 15.68 10.99 7.85
CA GLY A 266 15.92 11.86 6.70
C GLY A 266 16.10 13.35 7.06
N ASN A 267 16.28 13.70 8.35
CA ASN A 267 16.50 15.06 8.84
C ASN A 267 17.62 15.06 9.91
N GLN A 268 18.73 14.39 9.63
CA GLN A 268 19.85 14.21 10.54
C GLN A 268 21.06 15.09 10.16
N GLY A 269 21.03 15.81 9.06
CA GLY A 269 22.15 16.60 8.55
C GLY A 269 23.35 15.78 8.12
N ASN A 270 23.13 14.51 7.78
CA ASN A 270 24.14 13.56 7.29
C ASN A 270 24.00 13.35 5.75
N GLU A 271 24.77 12.42 5.19
CA GLU A 271 24.72 12.13 3.74
C GLU A 271 23.38 11.50 3.26
N TRP A 272 22.51 11.06 4.17
CA TRP A 272 21.20 10.47 3.92
C TRP A 272 20.04 11.44 4.24
N ASP A 273 20.36 12.71 4.37
CA ASP A 273 19.37 13.76 4.66
C ASP A 273 18.47 14.02 3.45
N ASN A 274 17.18 14.10 3.68
CA ASN A 274 16.15 14.25 2.63
C ASN A 274 15.62 15.70 2.49
N ASN A 275 16.14 16.69 3.21
CA ASN A 275 15.63 18.06 3.13
C ASN A 275 15.74 18.62 1.72
N GLU A 276 16.95 18.61 1.13
CA GLU A 276 17.17 19.14 -0.22
C GLU A 276 16.55 18.27 -1.31
N VAL A 277 16.53 16.92 -1.10
CA VAL A 277 15.88 15.99 -2.03
C VAL A 277 14.37 16.24 -2.07
N SER A 278 13.72 16.42 -0.91
CA SER A 278 12.29 16.76 -0.82
C SER A 278 11.97 18.07 -1.52
N LYS A 279 12.77 19.11 -1.25
CA LYS A 279 12.64 20.42 -1.93
C LYS A 279 12.75 20.26 -3.44
N LYS A 280 13.77 19.54 -3.93
CA LYS A 280 13.97 19.26 -5.36
C LYS A 280 12.76 18.56 -5.98
N ILE A 281 12.22 17.53 -5.31
CA ILE A 281 11.03 16.80 -5.78
C ILE A 281 9.85 17.77 -5.96
N ILE A 282 9.58 18.61 -4.97
CA ILE A 282 8.45 19.57 -5.01
C ILE A 282 8.66 20.60 -6.13
N GLN A 283 9.88 21.11 -6.32
CA GLN A 283 10.22 22.04 -7.40
C GLN A 283 9.97 21.42 -8.78
N LEU A 284 10.50 20.23 -9.02
CA LEU A 284 10.34 19.53 -10.29
C LEU A 284 8.87 19.22 -10.60
N ARG A 285 8.09 18.85 -9.56
CA ARG A 285 6.64 18.64 -9.70
C ARG A 285 5.91 19.92 -10.07
N LEU A 286 6.23 21.05 -9.46
CA LEU A 286 5.65 22.33 -9.79
C LEU A 286 6.00 22.74 -11.23
N GLU A 287 7.26 22.57 -11.65
CA GLU A 287 7.70 22.82 -13.02
C GLU A 287 6.94 21.95 -14.04
N LYS A 288 6.77 20.67 -13.72
CA LYS A 288 5.96 19.76 -14.52
C LYS A 288 4.50 20.24 -14.62
N ALA A 289 3.87 20.60 -13.52
CA ALA A 289 2.49 21.07 -13.51
C ALA A 289 2.32 22.32 -14.37
N LYS A 290 3.21 23.29 -14.24
CA LYS A 290 3.22 24.52 -15.05
C LYS A 290 3.41 24.24 -16.54
N LEU A 291 4.33 23.32 -16.88
CA LEU A 291 4.55 22.91 -18.26
C LEU A 291 3.28 22.25 -18.85
N MET A 292 2.52 21.53 -18.01
CA MET A 292 1.24 20.91 -18.38
C MET A 292 0.04 21.87 -18.35
N GLY A 293 0.25 23.16 -18.04
CA GLY A 293 -0.79 24.18 -18.04
C GLY A 293 -1.58 24.35 -16.75
N TYR A 294 -1.10 23.78 -15.65
CA TYR A 294 -1.72 23.91 -14.31
C TYR A 294 -0.97 24.96 -13.47
N GLU A 295 -1.68 25.60 -12.55
CA GLU A 295 -1.07 26.60 -11.66
C GLU A 295 -0.13 26.01 -10.61
N ASP A 296 -0.48 24.81 -10.14
CA ASP A 296 0.22 24.07 -9.10
C ASP A 296 0.11 22.54 -9.34
N TYR A 297 0.87 21.79 -8.57
CA TYR A 297 0.89 20.33 -8.77
C TYR A 297 -0.36 19.62 -8.23
N ALA A 298 -0.99 20.16 -7.17
CA ALA A 298 -2.24 19.60 -6.65
C ALA A 298 -3.34 19.65 -7.71
N SER A 299 -3.48 20.77 -8.43
CA SER A 299 -4.44 20.90 -9.55
C SER A 299 -4.19 19.87 -10.64
N TYR A 300 -2.91 19.63 -11.00
CA TYR A 300 -2.55 18.56 -11.96
C TYR A 300 -2.90 17.16 -11.43
N ALA A 301 -2.61 16.86 -10.16
CA ALA A 301 -2.84 15.56 -9.59
C ALA A 301 -4.34 15.25 -9.42
N LEU A 302 -5.11 16.22 -8.92
CA LEU A 302 -6.52 16.07 -8.58
C LEU A 302 -7.45 16.03 -9.78
N ASP A 303 -7.04 16.52 -10.94
CA ASP A 303 -7.81 16.43 -12.20
C ASP A 303 -8.25 14.97 -12.50
N ASP A 304 -7.46 14.01 -12.08
CA ASP A 304 -7.63 12.56 -12.26
C ASP A 304 -8.09 11.84 -10.98
N ARG A 305 -8.74 12.54 -10.06
CA ARG A 305 -9.24 12.02 -8.78
C ARG A 305 -10.73 12.33 -8.61
N MET A 306 -11.39 11.68 -7.65
CA MET A 306 -12.77 11.98 -7.27
C MET A 306 -12.91 13.38 -6.67
N ALA A 307 -11.94 13.82 -5.89
CA ALA A 307 -11.95 15.12 -5.21
C ALA A 307 -11.92 16.31 -6.19
N LYS A 308 -11.31 16.17 -7.36
CA LYS A 308 -11.22 17.17 -8.44
C LYS A 308 -10.46 18.45 -8.12
N THR A 309 -10.60 19.00 -6.93
CA THR A 309 -9.99 20.27 -6.54
C THR A 309 -9.39 20.22 -5.15
N SER A 310 -8.36 21.05 -4.90
CA SER A 310 -7.79 21.20 -3.56
C SER A 310 -8.79 21.78 -2.56
N GLU A 311 -9.74 22.61 -2.99
CA GLU A 311 -10.82 23.13 -2.16
C GLU A 311 -11.70 22.00 -1.59
N ASN A 312 -12.07 21.02 -2.40
CA ASN A 312 -12.85 19.86 -1.95
C ASN A 312 -12.06 19.02 -0.92
N VAL A 313 -10.75 18.89 -1.12
CA VAL A 313 -9.87 18.20 -0.17
C VAL A 313 -9.80 18.95 1.17
N TYR A 314 -9.53 20.26 1.13
CA TYR A 314 -9.50 21.06 2.37
C TYR A 314 -10.85 21.08 3.07
N ASN A 315 -11.96 21.18 2.36
CA ASN A 315 -13.31 21.13 2.94
C ASN A 315 -13.57 19.83 3.70
N LEU A 316 -13.05 18.71 3.22
CA LEU A 316 -13.12 17.44 3.96
C LEU A 316 -12.21 17.48 5.20
N LEU A 317 -10.94 17.84 5.01
CA LEU A 317 -9.95 17.81 6.10
C LEU A 317 -10.31 18.76 7.23
N ASP A 318 -10.83 19.95 6.95
CA ASP A 318 -11.24 20.93 7.93
C ASP A 318 -12.44 20.46 8.77
N GLN A 319 -13.40 19.73 8.17
CA GLN A 319 -14.51 19.12 8.90
C GLN A 319 -14.07 18.07 9.93
N ILE A 320 -12.92 17.43 9.70
CA ILE A 320 -12.36 16.40 10.59
C ILE A 320 -11.39 17.03 11.60
N TRP A 321 -10.65 18.08 11.20
CA TRP A 321 -9.56 18.67 11.98
C TRP A 321 -10.00 19.21 13.34
N GLU A 322 -11.02 20.07 13.35
CA GLU A 322 -11.48 20.70 14.59
C GLU A 322 -11.99 19.68 15.65
N PRO A 323 -12.88 18.73 15.30
CA PRO A 323 -13.27 17.65 16.22
C PRO A 323 -12.09 16.79 16.70
N ALA A 324 -11.13 16.48 15.81
CA ALA A 324 -9.96 15.66 16.13
C ALA A 324 -9.03 16.37 17.14
N VAL A 325 -8.73 17.65 16.91
CA VAL A 325 -7.91 18.46 17.83
C VAL A 325 -8.58 18.56 19.21
N LYS A 326 -9.90 18.80 19.25
CA LYS A 326 -10.66 18.81 20.51
C LYS A 326 -10.54 17.47 21.24
N LYS A 327 -10.69 16.35 20.55
CA LYS A 327 -10.57 15.00 21.11
C LYS A 327 -9.16 14.75 21.65
N ALA A 328 -8.11 15.13 20.90
CA ALA A 328 -6.71 15.03 21.34
C ALA A 328 -6.44 15.86 22.61
N GLN A 329 -7.07 17.03 22.73
CA GLN A 329 -6.98 17.83 23.95
C GLN A 329 -7.68 17.19 25.16
N GLU A 330 -8.76 16.42 24.95
CA GLU A 330 -9.40 15.61 26.00
C GLU A 330 -8.47 14.47 26.43
N GLU A 331 -7.84 13.76 25.50
CA GLU A 331 -6.85 12.72 25.79
C GLU A 331 -5.65 13.28 26.56
N LEU A 332 -5.18 14.48 26.23
CA LEU A 332 -4.11 15.15 26.98
C LEU A 332 -4.49 15.46 28.44
N LYS A 333 -5.78 15.65 28.76
CA LYS A 333 -6.23 15.79 30.16
C LYS A 333 -6.06 14.46 30.93
N ASP A 334 -6.44 13.35 30.30
CA ASP A 334 -6.25 12.01 30.87
C ASP A 334 -4.75 11.71 31.08
N ILE A 335 -3.92 12.00 30.10
CA ILE A 335 -2.45 11.86 30.16
C ILE A 335 -1.87 12.65 31.34
N ARG A 336 -2.26 13.92 31.50
CA ARG A 336 -1.81 14.75 32.65
C ARG A 336 -2.28 14.18 34.00
N ALA A 337 -3.46 13.58 34.04
CA ALA A 337 -3.96 12.91 35.23
C ALA A 337 -3.12 11.69 35.61
N GLU A 338 -2.71 10.87 34.63
CA GLU A 338 -1.83 9.72 34.88
C GLU A 338 -0.43 10.15 35.34
N ILE A 339 0.15 11.19 34.75
CA ILE A 339 1.44 11.78 35.20
C ILE A 339 1.35 12.19 36.68
N LYS A 340 0.25 12.85 37.09
CA LYS A 340 0.03 13.26 38.50
C LYS A 340 -0.14 12.07 39.44
N LYS A 341 -0.84 11.00 39.03
CA LYS A 341 -0.96 9.75 39.82
C LYS A 341 0.39 9.11 40.11
N GLU A 342 1.36 9.25 39.23
CA GLU A 342 2.75 8.79 39.45
C GLU A 342 3.57 9.73 40.36
N GLY A 343 2.98 10.78 40.92
CA GLY A 343 3.67 11.78 41.73
C GLY A 343 4.59 12.70 40.94
N LYS A 344 4.45 12.73 39.61
CA LYS A 344 5.25 13.56 38.70
C LYS A 344 4.53 14.85 38.37
N ASN A 345 5.30 15.91 38.08
CA ASN A 345 4.78 17.23 37.76
C ASN A 345 5.53 17.83 36.57
N PHE A 346 5.24 17.34 35.36
CA PHE A 346 5.74 17.91 34.10
C PHE A 346 4.63 17.94 33.05
N GLU A 347 4.76 18.84 32.10
CA GLU A 347 3.87 18.89 30.94
C GLU A 347 4.29 17.80 29.94
N PRO A 348 3.36 16.97 29.43
CA PRO A 348 3.71 15.91 28.48
C PRO A 348 4.28 16.48 27.16
N GLU A 349 5.23 15.77 26.60
CA GLU A 349 5.80 15.99 25.29
C GLU A 349 5.43 14.83 24.34
N GLY A 350 5.80 14.90 23.05
CA GLY A 350 5.45 13.88 22.09
C GLY A 350 5.85 12.45 22.50
N TRP A 351 7.04 12.30 23.06
CA TRP A 351 7.54 11.00 23.58
C TRP A 351 6.87 10.51 24.86
N ASP A 352 5.98 11.30 25.45
CA ASP A 352 5.18 10.90 26.63
C ASP A 352 3.77 10.48 26.22
N TYR A 353 3.27 10.95 25.05
CA TYR A 353 1.88 10.83 24.65
C TYR A 353 1.40 9.39 24.69
N MET A 354 2.00 8.54 23.87
CA MET A 354 1.56 7.13 23.72
C MET A 354 1.76 6.33 25.01
N TYR A 355 2.87 6.55 25.74
CA TYR A 355 3.13 5.88 27.00
C TYR A 355 2.05 6.15 28.06
N TYR A 356 1.64 7.39 28.22
CA TYR A 356 0.59 7.74 29.20
C TYR A 356 -0.81 7.52 28.64
N LEU A 357 -1.02 7.57 27.34
CA LEU A 357 -2.29 7.22 26.72
C LEU A 357 -2.62 5.74 26.97
N GLU A 358 -1.66 4.83 26.77
CA GLU A 358 -1.85 3.40 27.08
C GLU A 358 -2.15 3.15 28.56
N LYS A 359 -1.49 3.87 29.47
CA LYS A 359 -1.81 3.80 30.89
C LYS A 359 -3.21 4.30 31.21
N ALA A 360 -3.62 5.41 30.62
CA ALA A 360 -4.97 5.95 30.78
C ALA A 360 -6.02 5.00 30.19
N LYS A 361 -5.75 4.38 29.02
CA LYS A 361 -6.59 3.36 28.41
C LYS A 361 -6.78 2.16 29.34
N LYS A 362 -5.68 1.62 29.87
CA LYS A 362 -5.72 0.52 30.85
C LYS A 362 -6.49 0.89 32.11
N ALA A 363 -6.26 2.09 32.67
CA ALA A 363 -6.97 2.56 33.87
C ALA A 363 -8.47 2.76 33.65
N LYS A 364 -8.88 3.15 32.45
CA LYS A 364 -10.27 3.52 32.11
C LYS A 364 -11.12 2.32 31.70
N PHE A 365 -10.52 1.39 30.94
CA PHE A 365 -11.23 0.27 30.31
C PHE A 365 -10.84 -1.09 30.88
N ASP A 366 -9.84 -1.15 31.75
CA ASP A 366 -9.28 -2.38 32.32
C ASP A 366 -8.89 -3.40 31.24
N ILE A 367 -8.22 -2.90 30.19
CA ILE A 367 -7.74 -3.69 29.05
C ILE A 367 -6.28 -3.39 28.75
N ASP A 368 -5.54 -4.43 28.42
CA ASP A 368 -4.19 -4.34 27.84
C ASP A 368 -4.01 -5.39 26.74
N ASP A 369 -2.99 -5.20 25.92
CA ASP A 369 -2.67 -6.11 24.82
C ASP A 369 -2.34 -7.52 25.30
N ASP A 370 -1.73 -7.68 26.48
CA ASP A 370 -1.35 -8.98 27.02
C ASP A 370 -2.57 -9.85 27.33
N ALA A 371 -3.71 -9.24 27.66
CA ALA A 371 -4.98 -9.94 27.89
C ALA A 371 -5.65 -10.40 26.58
N VAL A 372 -5.41 -9.70 25.47
CA VAL A 372 -6.10 -9.92 24.18
C VAL A 372 -5.27 -10.80 23.25
N ARG A 373 -3.96 -10.56 23.16
CA ARG A 373 -3.03 -11.27 22.23
C ARG A 373 -3.14 -12.80 22.25
N PRO A 374 -3.32 -13.50 23.39
CA PRO A 374 -3.46 -14.95 23.40
C PRO A 374 -4.59 -15.52 22.55
N TYR A 375 -5.58 -14.70 22.20
CA TYR A 375 -6.73 -15.06 21.37
C TYR A 375 -6.55 -14.75 19.89
N LEU A 376 -5.48 -14.00 19.52
CA LEU A 376 -5.28 -13.44 18.20
C LEU A 376 -4.12 -14.12 17.45
N GLU A 377 -4.28 -15.43 17.25
CA GLU A 377 -3.33 -16.21 16.44
C GLU A 377 -3.59 -15.96 14.94
N VAL A 378 -2.55 -15.65 14.17
CA VAL A 378 -2.61 -15.16 12.78
C VAL A 378 -3.45 -16.02 11.84
N TYR A 379 -3.31 -17.34 11.92
CA TYR A 379 -4.07 -18.22 11.02
C TYR A 379 -5.51 -18.45 11.49
N ASN A 380 -5.80 -18.28 12.77
CA ASN A 380 -7.17 -18.21 13.24
C ASN A 380 -7.86 -16.94 12.74
N VAL A 381 -7.14 -15.78 12.76
CA VAL A 381 -7.62 -14.53 12.17
C VAL A 381 -7.89 -14.71 10.68
N GLN A 382 -6.98 -15.35 9.93
CA GLN A 382 -7.18 -15.64 8.52
C GLN A 382 -8.45 -16.49 8.28
N GLN A 383 -8.75 -17.48 9.14
CA GLN A 383 -9.99 -18.25 9.06
C GLN A 383 -11.22 -17.36 9.35
N GLY A 384 -11.11 -16.37 10.24
CA GLY A 384 -12.14 -15.36 10.48
C GLY A 384 -12.41 -14.52 9.23
N ILE A 385 -11.35 -14.08 8.55
CA ILE A 385 -11.44 -13.36 7.28
C ILE A 385 -12.15 -14.22 6.22
N PHE A 386 -11.77 -15.50 6.08
CA PHE A 386 -12.41 -16.41 5.13
C PHE A 386 -13.87 -16.69 5.48
N TYR A 387 -14.19 -16.76 6.78
CA TYR A 387 -15.58 -16.89 7.23
C TYR A 387 -16.43 -15.68 6.80
N VAL A 388 -15.94 -14.46 6.99
CA VAL A 388 -16.62 -13.24 6.56
C VAL A 388 -16.84 -13.25 5.04
N ALA A 389 -15.81 -13.56 4.26
CA ALA A 389 -15.90 -13.63 2.80
C ALA A 389 -16.89 -14.74 2.33
N ASN A 390 -16.95 -15.85 3.05
CA ASN A 390 -17.93 -16.91 2.78
C ASN A 390 -19.36 -16.44 3.07
N LYS A 391 -19.61 -15.80 4.23
CA LYS A 391 -20.94 -15.32 4.60
C LYS A 391 -21.45 -14.21 3.67
N LEU A 392 -20.59 -13.26 3.35
CA LEU A 392 -20.96 -12.13 2.50
C LEU A 392 -21.12 -12.52 1.03
N TYR A 393 -20.19 -13.32 0.50
CA TYR A 393 -20.05 -13.55 -0.94
C TYR A 393 -20.15 -15.00 -1.37
N GLY A 394 -20.19 -15.95 -0.43
CA GLY A 394 -20.19 -17.38 -0.72
C GLY A 394 -18.84 -17.96 -1.15
N LEU A 395 -17.73 -17.21 -0.96
CA LEU A 395 -16.40 -17.66 -1.37
C LEU A 395 -15.92 -18.83 -0.52
N THR A 396 -15.17 -19.74 -1.14
CA THR A 396 -14.50 -20.86 -0.46
C THR A 396 -12.99 -20.80 -0.70
N PHE A 397 -12.21 -21.20 0.31
CA PHE A 397 -10.75 -21.16 0.30
C PHE A 397 -10.21 -22.53 0.61
N THR A 398 -9.38 -23.07 -0.29
CA THR A 398 -8.73 -24.38 -0.11
C THR A 398 -7.22 -24.20 -0.15
N GLU A 399 -6.52 -24.53 0.95
CA GLU A 399 -5.06 -24.45 1.00
C GLU A 399 -4.44 -25.47 0.04
N ARG A 400 -3.46 -25.03 -0.76
CA ARG A 400 -2.73 -25.82 -1.76
C ARG A 400 -1.24 -25.79 -1.42
N THR A 401 -0.77 -26.88 -0.81
CA THR A 401 0.63 -27.05 -0.40
C THR A 401 1.55 -27.51 -1.53
N ASP A 402 0.98 -27.93 -2.64
CA ASP A 402 1.64 -28.48 -3.83
C ASP A 402 1.94 -27.42 -4.91
N LEU A 403 1.36 -26.21 -4.80
CA LEU A 403 1.58 -25.13 -5.77
C LEU A 403 2.92 -24.40 -5.54
N PRO A 404 3.54 -23.86 -6.61
CA PRO A 404 4.78 -23.09 -6.51
C PRO A 404 4.68 -21.90 -5.56
N LYS A 405 5.71 -21.70 -4.74
CA LYS A 405 5.84 -20.59 -3.79
C LYS A 405 7.14 -19.85 -4.07
N TYR A 406 7.12 -18.54 -3.83
CA TYR A 406 8.33 -17.70 -3.90
C TYR A 406 9.05 -17.59 -2.55
N GLN A 407 8.39 -18.02 -1.47
CA GLN A 407 8.91 -18.03 -0.11
C GLN A 407 8.26 -19.19 0.67
N ASP A 408 9.03 -19.91 1.48
CA ASP A 408 8.61 -21.19 2.10
C ASP A 408 7.46 -21.02 3.10
N ASP A 409 7.44 -19.94 3.86
CA ASP A 409 6.43 -19.62 4.88
C ASP A 409 5.13 -19.00 4.31
N THR A 410 5.08 -18.75 2.99
CA THR A 410 3.87 -18.29 2.30
C THR A 410 2.85 -19.42 2.19
N LYS A 411 1.58 -19.12 2.49
CA LYS A 411 0.47 -20.04 2.21
C LYS A 411 -0.23 -19.68 0.91
N VAL A 412 -0.72 -20.70 0.20
CA VAL A 412 -1.40 -20.53 -1.10
C VAL A 412 -2.79 -21.14 -1.02
N PHE A 413 -3.80 -20.42 -1.53
CA PHE A 413 -5.19 -20.87 -1.52
C PHE A 413 -5.80 -20.78 -2.91
N GLU A 414 -6.56 -21.81 -3.30
CA GLU A 414 -7.58 -21.67 -4.32
C GLU A 414 -8.77 -20.92 -3.75
N VAL A 415 -9.21 -19.88 -4.45
CA VAL A 415 -10.43 -19.13 -4.12
C VAL A 415 -11.49 -19.46 -5.16
N ARG A 416 -12.62 -20.01 -4.71
CA ARG A 416 -13.75 -20.34 -5.57
C ARG A 416 -14.97 -19.50 -5.23
N ASP A 417 -15.70 -19.15 -6.27
CA ASP A 417 -16.98 -18.44 -6.15
C ASP A 417 -18.09 -19.38 -5.65
N LYS A 418 -19.24 -18.83 -5.29
CA LYS A 418 -20.43 -19.55 -4.81
C LYS A 418 -20.94 -20.63 -5.75
N ASP A 419 -20.67 -20.53 -7.06
CA ASP A 419 -21.01 -21.54 -8.06
C ASP A 419 -19.94 -22.62 -8.23
N GLY A 420 -18.85 -22.56 -7.46
CA GLY A 420 -17.73 -23.48 -7.51
C GLY A 420 -16.68 -23.16 -8.57
N SER A 421 -16.87 -22.14 -9.39
CA SER A 421 -15.88 -21.72 -10.40
C SER A 421 -14.62 -21.17 -9.70
N LEU A 422 -13.43 -21.38 -10.31
CA LEU A 422 -12.18 -20.81 -9.82
C LEU A 422 -12.17 -19.29 -10.05
N LEU A 423 -12.09 -18.53 -8.96
CA LEU A 423 -12.12 -17.09 -8.97
C LEU A 423 -10.72 -16.46 -8.95
N ALA A 424 -9.82 -16.98 -8.12
CA ALA A 424 -8.48 -16.47 -7.93
C ALA A 424 -7.53 -17.49 -7.29
N LEU A 425 -6.23 -17.19 -7.31
CA LEU A 425 -5.26 -17.76 -6.36
C LEU A 425 -4.86 -16.68 -5.38
N PHE A 426 -4.79 -17.02 -4.11
CA PHE A 426 -4.44 -16.11 -3.03
C PHE A 426 -3.21 -16.61 -2.29
N TYR A 427 -2.23 -15.72 -2.14
CA TYR A 427 -1.00 -15.94 -1.36
C TYR A 427 -1.02 -15.06 -0.12
N SER A 428 -0.79 -15.64 1.05
CA SER A 428 -0.58 -14.90 2.29
C SER A 428 0.89 -14.96 2.71
N ASP A 429 1.57 -13.82 2.67
CA ASP A 429 2.97 -13.62 3.02
C ASP A 429 3.05 -12.66 4.22
N TYR A 430 2.96 -13.21 5.43
CA TYR A 430 2.66 -12.42 6.61
C TYR A 430 3.88 -12.04 7.46
N PHE A 431 5.04 -12.70 7.30
CA PHE A 431 6.14 -12.52 8.22
C PHE A 431 7.28 -11.66 7.66
N PRO A 432 7.96 -10.88 8.53
CA PRO A 432 9.10 -10.07 8.13
C PRO A 432 10.31 -10.95 7.81
N ARG A 433 11.14 -10.47 6.90
CA ARG A 433 12.45 -11.04 6.57
C ARG A 433 13.37 -9.99 5.97
N ASP A 434 14.67 -10.30 5.88
CA ASP A 434 15.60 -9.43 5.18
C ASP A 434 15.15 -9.27 3.71
N GLY A 435 15.12 -8.03 3.24
CA GLY A 435 14.67 -7.69 1.88
C GLY A 435 13.16 -7.56 1.67
N LYS A 436 12.34 -7.71 2.70
CA LYS A 436 10.91 -7.42 2.64
C LYS A 436 10.62 -6.00 3.10
N GLY A 437 9.78 -5.29 2.36
CA GLY A 437 9.30 -3.96 2.71
C GLY A 437 8.60 -3.95 4.08
N ALA A 438 8.64 -2.81 4.76
CA ALA A 438 7.94 -2.62 6.03
C ALA A 438 6.45 -2.32 5.81
N GLY A 439 5.62 -2.70 6.77
CA GLY A 439 4.17 -2.47 6.73
C GLY A 439 3.39 -3.64 6.13
N ALA A 440 2.28 -3.31 5.46
CA ALA A 440 1.46 -4.28 4.77
C ALA A 440 1.01 -3.72 3.42
N TRP A 441 0.74 -4.60 2.46
CA TRP A 441 0.26 -4.23 1.12
C TRP A 441 -0.34 -5.43 0.40
N CYS A 442 -1.27 -5.15 -0.51
CA CYS A 442 -1.77 -6.11 -1.48
C CYS A 442 -1.08 -5.90 -2.83
N THR A 443 -0.66 -6.97 -3.47
CA THR A 443 -0.06 -6.97 -4.81
C THR A 443 -0.51 -8.19 -5.61
N SER A 444 -0.07 -8.32 -6.87
CA SER A 444 -0.43 -9.47 -7.68
C SER A 444 0.66 -9.87 -8.67
N PHE A 445 0.88 -11.16 -8.84
CA PHE A 445 1.69 -11.71 -9.93
C PHE A 445 0.94 -11.73 -11.27
N ARG A 446 -0.39 -11.62 -11.23
CA ARG A 446 -1.24 -11.56 -12.40
C ARG A 446 -2.58 -10.93 -12.04
N GLY A 447 -3.02 -9.94 -12.84
CA GLY A 447 -4.33 -9.32 -12.69
C GLY A 447 -5.44 -10.11 -13.43
N SER A 448 -6.71 -9.77 -13.15
CA SER A 448 -7.87 -10.32 -13.85
C SER A 448 -8.19 -9.51 -15.12
N TYR A 449 -8.40 -10.18 -16.24
CA TYR A 449 -8.87 -9.66 -17.51
C TYR A 449 -9.37 -10.83 -18.38
N TYR A 450 -9.87 -10.57 -19.59
CA TYR A 450 -10.21 -11.63 -20.53
C TYR A 450 -9.23 -11.68 -21.70
N LYS A 451 -8.82 -12.89 -22.08
CA LYS A 451 -8.01 -13.17 -23.27
C LYS A 451 -8.69 -14.27 -24.07
N ASP A 452 -8.95 -14.02 -25.34
CA ASP A 452 -9.63 -14.96 -26.27
C ASP A 452 -10.99 -15.47 -25.73
N GLY A 453 -11.72 -14.62 -25.01
CA GLY A 453 -13.01 -14.93 -24.40
C GLY A 453 -12.95 -15.71 -23.08
N GLU A 454 -11.76 -16.08 -22.62
CA GLU A 454 -11.55 -16.77 -21.35
C GLU A 454 -11.04 -15.80 -20.27
N ARG A 455 -11.54 -15.96 -19.04
CA ARG A 455 -11.09 -15.16 -17.90
C ARG A 455 -9.70 -15.61 -17.47
N VAL A 456 -8.74 -14.70 -17.47
CA VAL A 456 -7.42 -14.89 -16.87
C VAL A 456 -7.55 -14.79 -15.35
N ILE A 457 -7.24 -15.88 -14.65
CA ILE A 457 -7.37 -15.96 -13.20
C ILE A 457 -6.28 -15.13 -12.52
N PRO A 458 -6.64 -14.19 -11.62
CA PRO A 458 -5.66 -13.38 -10.91
C PRO A 458 -4.88 -14.21 -9.88
N ILE A 459 -3.62 -13.83 -9.64
CA ILE A 459 -2.76 -14.37 -8.59
C ILE A 459 -2.44 -13.21 -7.66
N VAL A 460 -3.09 -13.16 -6.52
CA VAL A 460 -3.06 -12.03 -5.58
C VAL A 460 -2.26 -12.39 -4.34
N VAL A 461 -1.51 -11.44 -3.82
CA VAL A 461 -0.64 -11.63 -2.66
C VAL A 461 -0.94 -10.55 -1.62
N ASN A 462 -1.27 -10.96 -0.40
CA ASN A 462 -1.23 -10.06 0.75
C ASN A 462 0.11 -10.23 1.47
N CYS A 463 0.86 -9.16 1.55
CA CYS A 463 2.11 -9.06 2.28
C CYS A 463 1.90 -8.28 3.58
N ALA A 464 2.52 -8.74 4.66
CA ALA A 464 2.54 -8.02 5.93
C ALA A 464 3.86 -8.28 6.69
N SER A 465 4.11 -7.48 7.71
CA SER A 465 5.25 -7.63 8.64
C SER A 465 4.72 -7.90 10.05
N LEU A 466 3.94 -8.99 10.19
CA LEU A 466 3.32 -9.39 11.46
C LEU A 466 4.33 -10.04 12.39
N THR A 467 3.99 -10.12 13.67
CA THR A 467 4.84 -10.81 14.66
C THR A 467 4.96 -12.29 14.32
N PRO A 468 6.17 -12.81 14.00
CA PRO A 468 6.35 -14.21 13.65
C PRO A 468 6.22 -15.12 14.88
N PRO A 469 5.99 -16.44 14.67
CA PRO A 469 6.02 -17.39 15.77
C PRO A 469 7.41 -17.46 16.41
N SER A 470 7.45 -17.83 17.70
CA SER A 470 8.68 -18.17 18.40
C SER A 470 8.78 -19.68 18.63
N ALA A 471 9.86 -20.14 19.28
CA ALA A 471 10.01 -21.57 19.61
C ALA A 471 8.87 -22.11 20.48
N ASN A 472 8.23 -21.27 21.30
CA ASN A 472 7.25 -21.68 22.31
C ASN A 472 5.86 -21.05 22.14
N THR A 473 5.71 -20.09 21.24
CA THR A 473 4.45 -19.37 21.00
C THR A 473 4.14 -19.28 19.50
N PRO A 474 2.88 -19.49 19.08
CA PRO A 474 2.48 -19.24 17.71
C PRO A 474 2.55 -17.72 17.39
N ALA A 475 2.22 -17.35 16.17
CA ALA A 475 2.21 -15.96 15.71
C ALA A 475 1.03 -15.18 16.31
N LEU A 476 1.21 -14.65 17.51
CA LEU A 476 0.19 -13.87 18.22
C LEU A 476 0.26 -12.40 17.83
N GLN A 477 -0.87 -11.82 17.48
CA GLN A 477 -0.99 -10.47 16.97
C GLN A 477 -1.68 -9.52 17.97
N ASN A 478 -1.63 -8.22 17.71
CA ASN A 478 -2.41 -7.21 18.41
C ASN A 478 -3.61 -6.77 17.53
N ILE A 479 -4.51 -5.96 18.09
CA ILE A 479 -5.72 -5.49 17.40
C ILE A 479 -5.36 -4.74 16.10
N THR A 480 -4.36 -3.87 16.11
CA THR A 480 -3.94 -3.13 14.91
C THR A 480 -3.50 -4.07 13.78
N ASN A 481 -2.76 -5.12 14.11
CA ASN A 481 -2.30 -6.09 13.11
C ASN A 481 -3.46 -6.85 12.49
N ILE A 482 -4.45 -7.31 13.28
CA ILE A 482 -5.61 -8.02 12.73
C ILE A 482 -6.48 -7.11 11.87
N THR A 483 -6.68 -5.85 12.27
CA THR A 483 -7.38 -4.87 11.43
C THR A 483 -6.67 -4.66 10.10
N THR A 484 -5.33 -4.60 10.12
CA THR A 484 -4.51 -4.53 8.90
C THR A 484 -4.68 -5.79 8.02
N GLU A 485 -4.76 -6.99 8.59
CA GLU A 485 -5.01 -8.22 7.80
C GLU A 485 -6.36 -8.16 7.08
N PHE A 486 -7.41 -7.69 7.76
CA PHE A 486 -8.72 -7.47 7.14
C PHE A 486 -8.67 -6.41 6.05
N HIS A 487 -7.93 -5.31 6.25
CA HIS A 487 -7.70 -4.26 5.26
C HIS A 487 -7.07 -4.82 3.98
N GLU A 488 -5.92 -5.48 4.08
CA GLU A 488 -5.23 -6.02 2.91
C GLU A 488 -6.08 -7.08 2.19
N PHE A 489 -6.89 -7.83 2.93
CA PHE A 489 -7.80 -8.78 2.34
C PHE A 489 -8.96 -8.09 1.58
N GLY A 490 -9.38 -6.90 1.98
CA GLY A 490 -10.35 -6.09 1.23
C GLY A 490 -9.82 -5.71 -0.16
N HIS A 491 -8.54 -5.34 -0.29
CA HIS A 491 -7.89 -5.18 -1.59
C HIS A 491 -7.83 -6.49 -2.40
N ALA A 492 -7.58 -7.62 -1.71
CA ALA A 492 -7.59 -8.92 -2.36
C ALA A 492 -9.00 -9.26 -2.90
N LEU A 493 -10.06 -9.02 -2.12
CA LEU A 493 -11.45 -9.19 -2.57
C LEU A 493 -11.76 -8.36 -3.82
N HIS A 494 -11.34 -7.10 -3.86
CA HIS A 494 -11.48 -6.24 -5.03
C HIS A 494 -10.76 -6.85 -6.26
N SER A 495 -9.55 -7.36 -6.06
CA SER A 495 -8.76 -8.00 -7.11
C SER A 495 -9.36 -9.31 -7.59
N PHE A 496 -9.93 -10.13 -6.69
CA PHE A 496 -10.59 -11.40 -7.04
C PHE A 496 -11.86 -11.19 -7.86
N MET A 497 -12.68 -10.21 -7.44
CA MET A 497 -14.03 -10.01 -7.96
C MET A 497 -14.08 -9.10 -9.18
N ARG A 498 -12.98 -8.37 -9.47
CA ARG A 498 -12.93 -7.53 -10.66
C ARG A 498 -13.21 -8.36 -11.91
N ASN A 499 -14.17 -7.89 -12.70
CA ASN A 499 -14.66 -8.59 -13.88
C ASN A 499 -14.68 -7.64 -15.09
N THR A 500 -13.50 -7.15 -15.47
CA THR A 500 -13.31 -6.27 -16.62
C THR A 500 -12.74 -7.05 -17.80
N GLN A 501 -13.21 -6.75 -19.01
CA GLN A 501 -12.77 -7.38 -20.24
C GLN A 501 -11.33 -6.99 -20.59
N TYR A 502 -10.99 -5.71 -20.39
CA TYR A 502 -9.73 -5.12 -20.83
C TYR A 502 -8.81 -4.81 -19.64
N ARG A 503 -7.50 -4.94 -19.87
CA ARG A 503 -6.49 -4.63 -18.85
C ARG A 503 -6.54 -3.17 -18.39
N GLY A 504 -6.62 -2.25 -19.35
CA GLY A 504 -6.61 -0.80 -19.12
C GLY A 504 -7.92 -0.19 -18.61
N ALA A 505 -9.01 -0.98 -18.49
CA ALA A 505 -10.30 -0.50 -17.99
C ALA A 505 -10.53 -0.75 -16.49
N GLY A 506 -9.67 -1.57 -15.85
CA GLY A 506 -9.92 -2.07 -14.49
C GLY A 506 -9.49 -1.15 -13.33
N GLY A 507 -8.78 -0.05 -13.59
CA GLY A 507 -8.26 0.84 -12.54
C GLY A 507 -9.29 1.85 -12.06
N VAL A 508 -9.51 1.93 -10.75
CA VAL A 508 -10.33 2.95 -10.08
C VAL A 508 -9.52 4.22 -9.78
N GLU A 509 -10.17 5.34 -9.48
CA GLU A 509 -9.51 6.55 -9.00
C GLU A 509 -8.73 6.27 -7.70
N ARG A 510 -7.60 6.97 -7.52
CA ARG A 510 -6.68 6.73 -6.40
C ARG A 510 -7.34 6.99 -5.04
N ASP A 511 -8.23 7.94 -4.96
CA ASP A 511 -8.98 8.28 -3.75
C ASP A 511 -10.24 7.41 -3.54
N PHE A 512 -10.46 6.40 -4.40
CA PHE A 512 -11.47 5.35 -4.22
C PHE A 512 -10.86 3.99 -3.85
N VAL A 513 -9.57 3.79 -4.12
CA VAL A 513 -8.92 2.47 -4.02
C VAL A 513 -9.00 1.85 -2.61
N GLU A 514 -9.08 2.69 -1.57
CA GLU A 514 -9.16 2.26 -0.17
C GLU A 514 -10.58 1.93 0.32
N VAL A 515 -11.61 2.18 -0.47
CA VAL A 515 -13.00 1.86 -0.06
C VAL A 515 -13.21 0.37 0.20
N PRO A 516 -12.75 -0.56 -0.67
CA PRO A 516 -12.87 -2.01 -0.42
C PRO A 516 -12.00 -2.52 0.73
N SER A 517 -10.85 -1.90 0.98
CA SER A 517 -9.94 -2.31 2.05
C SER A 517 -10.45 -1.86 3.42
N GLN A 518 -10.78 -0.58 3.55
CA GLN A 518 -11.22 0.01 4.82
C GLN A 518 -12.58 -0.52 5.28
N ILE A 519 -13.55 -0.71 4.38
CA ILE A 519 -14.84 -1.30 4.80
C ILE A 519 -14.64 -2.70 5.41
N ASN A 520 -13.65 -3.44 4.92
CA ASN A 520 -13.40 -4.80 5.42
C ASN A 520 -12.85 -4.81 6.85
N GLU A 521 -12.26 -3.72 7.33
CA GLU A 521 -11.76 -3.56 8.70
C GLU A 521 -12.86 -3.64 9.75
N HIS A 522 -14.08 -3.18 9.44
CA HIS A 522 -15.20 -3.17 10.38
C HIS A 522 -15.56 -4.56 10.92
N TRP A 523 -15.39 -5.62 10.09
CA TRP A 523 -15.68 -6.98 10.53
C TRP A 523 -14.65 -7.54 11.51
N ALA A 524 -13.44 -6.98 11.58
CA ALA A 524 -12.37 -7.50 12.44
C ALA A 524 -12.79 -7.60 13.93
N LEU A 525 -13.50 -6.59 14.43
CA LEU A 525 -13.87 -6.49 15.83
C LEU A 525 -15.36 -6.69 16.11
N GLU A 526 -16.14 -7.12 15.11
CA GLU A 526 -17.53 -7.48 15.33
C GLU A 526 -17.63 -8.70 16.25
N PRO A 527 -18.48 -8.70 17.31
CA PRO A 527 -18.55 -9.79 18.29
C PRO A 527 -18.83 -11.14 17.68
N GLU A 528 -19.69 -11.19 16.64
CA GLU A 528 -20.01 -12.42 15.93
C GLU A 528 -18.77 -13.02 15.25
N ILE A 529 -17.90 -12.17 14.71
CA ILE A 529 -16.68 -12.59 14.00
C ILE A 529 -15.58 -12.94 14.99
N LEU A 530 -15.38 -12.16 16.05
CA LEU A 530 -14.47 -12.50 17.15
C LEU A 530 -14.76 -13.87 17.74
N ASN A 531 -16.04 -14.24 17.93
CA ASN A 531 -16.44 -15.57 18.40
C ASN A 531 -16.02 -16.72 17.48
N VAL A 532 -15.80 -16.46 16.19
CA VAL A 532 -15.35 -17.47 15.22
C VAL A 532 -13.86 -17.70 15.35
N TYR A 533 -13.05 -16.63 15.36
CA TYR A 533 -11.60 -16.73 15.22
C TYR A 533 -10.81 -16.49 16.49
N ALA A 534 -11.30 -15.66 17.41
CA ALA A 534 -10.54 -15.27 18.59
C ALA A 534 -10.59 -16.39 19.65
N LYS A 535 -9.68 -17.35 19.50
CA LYS A 535 -9.55 -18.52 20.37
C LYS A 535 -8.19 -18.54 21.04
N HIS A 536 -8.19 -18.78 22.35
CA HIS A 536 -6.94 -18.84 23.12
C HIS A 536 -6.02 -19.95 22.59
N TYR A 537 -4.79 -19.59 22.24
CA TYR A 537 -3.86 -20.47 21.50
C TYR A 537 -3.49 -21.78 22.25
N GLN A 538 -3.60 -21.80 23.60
CA GLN A 538 -3.31 -22.99 24.41
C GLN A 538 -4.56 -23.79 24.78
N THR A 539 -5.65 -23.10 25.15
CA THR A 539 -6.86 -23.78 25.67
C THR A 539 -7.91 -24.02 24.61
N GLY A 540 -7.88 -23.26 23.50
CA GLY A 540 -8.91 -23.28 22.46
C GLY A 540 -10.22 -22.59 22.87
N GLU A 541 -10.28 -22.01 24.07
CA GLU A 541 -11.45 -21.28 24.55
C GLU A 541 -11.66 -19.99 23.75
N VAL A 542 -12.90 -19.70 23.43
CA VAL A 542 -13.30 -18.47 22.75
C VAL A 542 -13.07 -17.27 23.68
N ILE A 543 -12.69 -16.14 23.10
CA ILE A 543 -12.49 -14.90 23.83
C ILE A 543 -13.72 -14.56 24.71
N PRO A 544 -13.52 -14.25 26.00
CA PRO A 544 -14.63 -13.90 26.90
C PRO A 544 -15.40 -12.65 26.44
N MET A 545 -16.73 -12.68 26.53
CA MET A 545 -17.57 -11.54 26.09
C MET A 545 -17.35 -10.25 26.86
N ASP A 546 -16.90 -10.32 28.10
CA ASP A 546 -16.50 -9.12 28.88
C ASP A 546 -15.23 -8.49 28.30
N LEU A 547 -14.29 -9.30 27.81
CA LEU A 547 -13.10 -8.80 27.12
C LEU A 547 -13.45 -8.21 25.73
N VAL A 548 -14.35 -8.83 24.98
CA VAL A 548 -14.87 -8.28 23.71
C VAL A 548 -15.51 -6.91 23.96
N LYS A 549 -16.31 -6.78 25.02
CA LYS A 549 -16.91 -5.50 25.38
C LYS A 549 -15.87 -4.44 25.71
N LYS A 550 -14.84 -4.78 26.48
CA LYS A 550 -13.73 -3.86 26.80
C LYS A 550 -12.99 -3.40 25.54
N ILE A 551 -12.76 -4.31 24.58
CA ILE A 551 -12.16 -3.97 23.27
C ILE A 551 -13.01 -2.91 22.58
N GLN A 552 -14.32 -3.16 22.43
CA GLN A 552 -15.25 -2.22 21.77
C GLN A 552 -15.35 -0.88 22.50
N ASP A 553 -15.46 -0.89 23.83
CA ASP A 553 -15.54 0.35 24.65
C ASP A 553 -14.25 1.18 24.52
N SER A 554 -13.09 0.54 24.29
CA SER A 554 -11.78 1.20 24.15
C SER A 554 -11.42 1.61 22.73
N GLU A 555 -12.14 1.15 21.71
CA GLU A 555 -11.78 1.31 20.28
C GLU A 555 -11.68 2.79 19.87
N LYS A 556 -12.57 3.63 20.42
CA LYS A 556 -12.59 5.07 20.13
C LYS A 556 -11.67 5.91 21.02
N TYR A 557 -10.91 5.27 21.92
CA TYR A 557 -9.93 5.95 22.77
C TYR A 557 -8.57 6.03 22.06
N GLY A 558 -7.97 7.22 22.04
CA GLY A 558 -6.76 7.49 21.26
C GLY A 558 -7.03 7.99 19.85
N GLN A 559 -8.30 8.06 19.43
CA GLN A 559 -8.66 8.53 18.09
C GLN A 559 -8.39 10.02 17.87
N GLY A 560 -8.29 10.83 18.93
CA GLY A 560 -7.87 12.22 18.84
C GLY A 560 -6.45 12.31 18.29
N PHE A 561 -5.50 11.59 18.89
CA PHE A 561 -4.12 11.50 18.40
C PHE A 561 -4.05 10.94 16.98
N ALA A 562 -4.61 9.76 16.75
CA ALA A 562 -4.54 9.05 15.48
C ALA A 562 -5.13 9.85 14.31
N THR A 563 -6.23 10.59 14.57
CA THR A 563 -6.84 11.43 13.54
C THR A 563 -6.05 12.70 13.29
N VAL A 564 -5.55 13.38 14.35
CA VAL A 564 -4.72 14.59 14.17
C VAL A 564 -3.46 14.28 13.40
N GLU A 565 -2.72 13.20 13.71
CA GLU A 565 -1.50 12.85 12.97
C GLU A 565 -1.77 12.58 11.48
N LEU A 566 -2.89 11.91 11.16
CA LEU A 566 -3.27 11.55 9.80
C LEU A 566 -3.73 12.77 8.98
N VAL A 567 -4.61 13.60 9.56
CA VAL A 567 -5.07 14.84 8.93
C VAL A 567 -3.92 15.82 8.75
N ALA A 568 -3.02 15.95 9.75
CA ALA A 568 -1.82 16.79 9.66
C ALA A 568 -0.93 16.40 8.48
N ALA A 569 -0.67 15.10 8.29
CA ALA A 569 0.09 14.62 7.15
C ALA A 569 -0.62 14.92 5.81
N SER A 570 -1.95 14.76 5.75
CA SER A 570 -2.75 15.07 4.55
C SER A 570 -2.73 16.57 4.22
N LEU A 571 -2.82 17.43 5.26
CA LEU A 571 -2.72 18.88 5.10
C LEU A 571 -1.34 19.30 4.61
N VAL A 572 -0.27 18.77 5.19
CA VAL A 572 1.11 19.06 4.76
C VAL A 572 1.35 18.63 3.32
N ASP A 573 0.89 17.44 2.93
CA ASP A 573 0.97 16.98 1.54
C ASP A 573 0.28 17.97 0.59
N MET A 574 -0.94 18.38 0.92
CA MET A 574 -1.69 19.33 0.09
C MET A 574 -1.05 20.70 0.07
N ASP A 575 -0.64 21.25 1.23
CA ASP A 575 0.01 22.57 1.34
C ASP A 575 1.30 22.68 0.54
N LEU A 576 2.10 21.60 0.47
CA LEU A 576 3.32 21.55 -0.36
C LEU A 576 2.99 21.59 -1.86
N HIS A 577 1.88 21.00 -2.28
CA HIS A 577 1.57 20.81 -3.69
C HIS A 577 0.63 21.87 -4.29
N VAL A 578 0.01 22.74 -3.46
CA VAL A 578 -0.70 23.95 -3.91
C VAL A 578 0.23 25.16 -4.04
N LEU A 579 1.52 25.02 -3.72
CA LEU A 579 2.50 26.10 -3.90
C LEU A 579 2.64 26.46 -5.37
N LYS A 580 2.55 27.76 -5.67
CA LYS A 580 2.72 28.32 -7.03
C LYS A 580 4.16 28.75 -7.32
N GLU A 581 4.97 28.88 -6.27
CA GLU A 581 6.41 29.18 -6.34
C GLU A 581 7.13 28.59 -5.13
N ILE A 582 8.39 28.25 -5.28
CA ILE A 582 9.24 27.72 -4.23
C ILE A 582 10.47 28.61 -4.11
N PRO A 583 10.62 29.39 -3.03
CA PRO A 583 11.76 30.27 -2.82
C PRO A 583 13.09 29.53 -2.78
N ALA A 584 14.18 30.16 -3.18
CA ALA A 584 15.51 29.54 -3.16
C ALA A 584 15.93 29.06 -1.76
N ASN A 585 15.53 29.81 -0.72
CA ASN A 585 15.79 29.46 0.69
C ASN A 585 14.66 28.64 1.35
N PHE A 586 13.80 27.99 0.56
CA PHE A 586 12.70 27.20 1.09
C PHE A 586 13.23 26.02 1.91
N ASN A 587 12.76 25.90 3.16
CA ASN A 587 13.04 24.80 4.07
C ASN A 587 11.76 24.01 4.30
N VAL A 588 11.76 22.74 3.92
CA VAL A 588 10.56 21.88 3.96
C VAL A 588 10.08 21.63 5.40
N MET A 589 11.00 21.53 6.36
CA MET A 589 10.67 21.26 7.77
C MET A 589 10.15 22.51 8.48
N GLU A 590 10.70 23.69 8.19
CA GLU A 590 10.17 24.96 8.69
C GLU A 590 8.78 25.22 8.14
N PHE A 591 8.56 24.95 6.85
CA PHE A 591 7.26 25.08 6.22
C PHE A 591 6.21 24.16 6.87
N GLU A 592 6.53 22.87 7.05
CA GLU A 592 5.68 21.92 7.76
C GLU A 592 5.28 22.46 9.13
N GLN A 593 6.26 22.87 9.93
CA GLN A 593 6.02 23.35 11.28
C GLN A 593 5.19 24.63 11.30
N GLN A 594 5.45 25.56 10.39
CA GLN A 594 4.68 26.81 10.27
C GLN A 594 3.22 26.51 9.93
N LYS A 595 2.97 25.68 8.90
CA LYS A 595 1.61 25.35 8.45
C LYS A 595 0.78 24.65 9.51
N LEU A 596 1.37 23.73 10.24
CA LEU A 596 0.68 23.03 11.31
C LEU A 596 0.46 23.92 12.55
N ASN A 597 1.39 24.81 12.87
CA ASN A 597 1.21 25.80 13.93
C ASN A 597 0.08 26.81 13.60
N GLU A 598 -0.02 27.27 12.35
CA GLU A 598 -1.12 28.14 11.88
C GLU A 598 -2.50 27.48 12.10
N ARG A 599 -2.58 26.15 12.02
CA ARG A 599 -3.80 25.34 12.27
C ARG A 599 -4.00 24.93 13.73
N GLY A 600 -3.10 25.29 14.63
CA GLY A 600 -3.21 25.00 16.06
C GLY A 600 -3.01 23.54 16.43
N ILE A 601 -2.11 22.83 15.73
CA ILE A 601 -1.77 21.44 16.11
C ILE A 601 -1.29 21.38 17.56
N PRO A 602 -1.76 20.39 18.37
CA PRO A 602 -1.19 20.14 19.70
C PRO A 602 0.32 19.87 19.59
N ARG A 603 1.15 20.59 20.32
CA ARG A 603 2.63 20.51 20.25
C ARG A 603 3.20 19.09 20.51
N GLN A 604 2.40 18.23 21.12
CA GLN A 604 2.74 16.85 21.42
C GLN A 604 2.54 15.90 20.24
N ILE A 605 1.92 16.35 19.16
CA ILE A 605 1.56 15.53 18.02
C ILE A 605 2.31 16.02 16.79
N PHE A 606 3.07 15.13 16.17
CA PHE A 606 3.64 15.34 14.84
C PHE A 606 2.70 14.75 13.77
N PRO A 607 2.80 15.18 12.52
CA PRO A 607 2.12 14.49 11.43
C PRO A 607 2.64 13.04 11.37
N ARG A 608 1.77 12.12 10.96
CA ARG A 608 2.08 10.68 10.86
C ARG A 608 3.37 10.38 10.11
N TYR A 609 3.69 11.22 9.14
CA TYR A 609 4.96 11.28 8.44
C TYR A 609 5.37 12.75 8.33
N ARG A 610 6.60 13.04 8.66
CA ARG A 610 7.21 14.35 8.40
C ARG A 610 7.73 14.40 6.97
N VAL A 611 7.86 15.57 6.37
CA VAL A 611 8.21 15.71 4.95
C VAL A 611 9.42 14.87 4.56
N THR A 612 10.47 14.83 5.39
CA THR A 612 11.73 14.11 5.11
C THR A 612 11.63 12.58 5.17
N ASN A 613 10.53 12.04 5.69
CA ASN A 613 10.29 10.60 5.77
C ASN A 613 8.92 10.20 5.22
N PHE A 614 8.29 11.07 4.42
CA PHE A 614 6.96 10.87 3.84
C PHE A 614 7.03 10.11 2.51
N SER A 615 7.37 8.84 2.54
CA SER A 615 7.49 7.96 1.37
C SER A 615 6.24 7.96 0.49
N HIS A 616 5.03 7.87 1.08
CA HIS A 616 3.76 7.91 0.33
C HIS A 616 3.67 9.06 -0.66
N THR A 617 4.09 10.24 -0.24
CA THR A 617 4.02 11.47 -1.02
C THR A 617 5.29 11.70 -1.83
N MET A 618 6.46 11.61 -1.20
CA MET A 618 7.73 11.91 -1.89
C MET A 618 8.12 10.79 -2.86
N GLY A 619 7.92 9.51 -2.51
CA GLY A 619 8.11 8.35 -3.38
C GLY A 619 7.12 8.23 -4.54
N GLY A 620 5.98 8.92 -4.49
CA GLY A 620 5.10 9.15 -5.63
C GLY A 620 3.74 8.47 -5.65
N GLY A 621 3.49 7.48 -4.82
CA GLY A 621 2.23 6.71 -4.84
C GLY A 621 0.99 7.54 -4.47
N TYR A 622 1.13 8.45 -3.50
CA TYR A 622 0.08 9.33 -2.96
C TYR A 622 0.46 10.81 -3.01
N THR A 623 1.13 11.25 -4.06
CA THR A 623 1.52 12.64 -4.25
C THR A 623 0.30 13.55 -4.41
N ALA A 624 0.19 14.61 -3.59
CA ALA A 624 -1.00 15.43 -3.46
C ALA A 624 -2.27 14.57 -3.30
N GLY A 625 -2.12 13.45 -2.60
CA GLY A 625 -3.11 12.38 -2.57
C GLY A 625 -3.19 11.63 -1.25
N TYR A 626 -2.48 12.03 -0.20
CA TYR A 626 -2.52 11.34 1.08
C TYR A 626 -3.89 11.46 1.78
N TYR A 627 -4.66 12.49 1.45
CA TYR A 627 -6.06 12.66 1.85
C TYR A 627 -6.95 11.47 1.43
N SER A 628 -6.54 10.69 0.45
CA SER A 628 -7.33 9.57 -0.11
C SER A 628 -7.80 8.58 0.94
N TYR A 629 -7.02 8.34 2.00
CA TYR A 629 -7.42 7.48 3.11
C TYR A 629 -8.66 8.02 3.83
N LEU A 630 -8.69 9.32 4.15
CA LEU A 630 -9.84 9.96 4.79
C LEU A 630 -11.01 10.15 3.82
N TRP A 631 -10.71 10.39 2.55
CA TRP A 631 -11.73 10.46 1.50
C TRP A 631 -12.47 9.13 1.36
N ALA A 632 -11.73 8.04 1.21
CA ALA A 632 -12.29 6.69 1.11
C ALA A 632 -13.03 6.27 2.39
N GLU A 633 -12.54 6.67 3.57
CA GLU A 633 -13.19 6.37 4.86
C GLU A 633 -14.59 7.00 4.98
N VAL A 634 -14.83 8.18 4.37
CA VAL A 634 -16.20 8.72 4.31
C VAL A 634 -17.13 7.78 3.57
N TYR A 635 -16.67 7.22 2.44
CA TYR A 635 -17.46 6.32 1.60
C TYR A 635 -17.68 4.97 2.27
N GLU A 636 -16.63 4.38 2.84
CA GLU A 636 -16.70 3.05 3.41
C GLU A 636 -17.51 3.03 4.73
N CYS A 637 -17.32 4.01 5.63
CA CYS A 637 -18.12 4.12 6.85
C CYS A 637 -19.61 4.29 6.53
N ASP A 638 -19.97 5.11 5.54
CA ASP A 638 -21.35 5.26 5.10
C ASP A 638 -21.87 4.01 4.34
N ALA A 639 -20.98 3.29 3.63
CA ALA A 639 -21.33 2.00 3.02
C ALA A 639 -21.59 0.93 4.08
N PHE A 640 -20.75 0.84 5.13
CA PHE A 640 -20.96 -0.09 6.23
C PHE A 640 -22.25 0.21 7.01
N GLN A 641 -22.66 1.48 7.05
CA GLN A 641 -23.92 1.86 7.65
C GLN A 641 -25.14 1.18 6.98
N ALA A 642 -25.05 0.76 5.72
CA ALA A 642 -26.11 -0.02 5.07
C ALA A 642 -26.38 -1.36 5.78
N TYR A 643 -25.30 -2.02 6.23
CA TYR A 643 -25.40 -3.28 7.00
C TYR A 643 -25.98 -3.05 8.39
N LYS A 644 -25.60 -1.96 9.06
CA LYS A 644 -26.15 -1.57 10.37
C LYS A 644 -27.64 -1.21 10.27
N GLU A 645 -28.04 -0.48 9.23
CA GLU A 645 -29.45 -0.13 8.94
C GLU A 645 -30.31 -1.39 8.68
N ALA A 646 -29.74 -2.43 8.06
CA ALA A 646 -30.40 -3.72 7.89
C ALA A 646 -30.45 -4.58 9.16
N GLY A 647 -29.70 -4.23 10.20
CA GLY A 647 -29.62 -4.98 11.46
C GLY A 647 -28.84 -6.30 11.34
N ASN A 648 -28.05 -6.49 10.26
CA ASN A 648 -27.24 -7.68 10.02
C ASN A 648 -25.94 -7.32 9.30
N VAL A 649 -24.82 -7.35 10.01
CA VAL A 649 -23.51 -7.02 9.46
C VAL A 649 -23.00 -8.07 8.44
N LEU A 650 -23.62 -9.23 8.37
CA LEU A 650 -23.33 -10.30 7.40
C LEU A 650 -24.43 -10.45 6.34
N ASP A 651 -25.17 -9.40 6.03
CA ASP A 651 -26.23 -9.43 5.04
C ASP A 651 -25.68 -9.66 3.62
N SER A 652 -25.92 -10.85 3.08
CA SER A 652 -25.42 -11.26 1.77
C SER A 652 -26.08 -10.53 0.62
N SER A 653 -27.27 -9.93 0.81
CA SER A 653 -27.94 -9.16 -0.24
C SER A 653 -27.29 -7.78 -0.43
N ILE A 654 -26.88 -7.14 0.66
CA ILE A 654 -26.09 -5.91 0.63
C ILE A 654 -24.71 -6.19 0.07
N ALA A 655 -24.08 -7.30 0.52
CA ALA A 655 -22.80 -7.73 0.00
C ALA A 655 -22.81 -8.01 -1.50
N GLN A 656 -23.89 -8.63 -2.03
CA GLN A 656 -24.04 -8.84 -3.47
C GLN A 656 -24.12 -7.49 -4.22
N ARG A 657 -24.87 -6.50 -3.71
CA ARG A 657 -24.89 -5.16 -4.29
C ARG A 657 -23.53 -4.47 -4.22
N PHE A 658 -22.79 -4.63 -3.10
CA PHE A 658 -21.43 -4.10 -2.97
C PHE A 658 -20.50 -4.75 -4.01
N ARG A 659 -20.60 -6.07 -4.19
CA ARG A 659 -19.90 -6.79 -5.25
C ARG A 659 -20.22 -6.24 -6.63
N ASP A 660 -21.50 -6.10 -6.95
CA ASP A 660 -21.98 -5.75 -8.29
C ASP A 660 -21.66 -4.29 -8.68
N TYR A 661 -21.67 -3.37 -7.71
CA TYR A 661 -21.51 -1.95 -7.99
C TYR A 661 -20.13 -1.37 -7.60
N ILE A 662 -19.39 -2.02 -6.69
CA ILE A 662 -18.10 -1.52 -6.19
C ILE A 662 -16.93 -2.43 -6.60
N LEU A 663 -17.03 -3.75 -6.37
CA LEU A 663 -15.89 -4.66 -6.55
C LEU A 663 -15.73 -5.13 -8.01
N ALA A 664 -16.82 -5.53 -8.66
CA ALA A 664 -16.74 -6.15 -9.98
C ALA A 664 -16.50 -5.15 -11.12
N PRO A 665 -17.05 -3.92 -11.12
CA PRO A 665 -16.89 -3.02 -12.25
C PRO A 665 -15.46 -2.53 -12.50
N GLY A 666 -14.56 -2.60 -11.49
CA GLY A 666 -13.28 -1.92 -11.58
C GLY A 666 -13.49 -0.42 -11.82
N GLY A 667 -12.76 0.17 -12.77
CA GLY A 667 -12.84 1.60 -13.10
C GLY A 667 -13.74 1.93 -14.30
N ILE A 668 -14.71 1.07 -14.67
CA ILE A 668 -15.63 1.34 -15.81
C ILE A 668 -16.49 2.57 -15.54
N ASP A 669 -16.96 2.74 -14.31
CA ASP A 669 -17.59 3.95 -13.82
C ASP A 669 -16.63 4.76 -12.94
N ASP A 670 -16.91 6.06 -12.75
CA ASP A 670 -16.27 6.83 -11.70
C ASP A 670 -16.78 6.41 -10.32
N GLY A 671 -15.93 6.60 -9.30
CA GLY A 671 -16.21 6.13 -7.94
C GLY A 671 -17.50 6.69 -7.34
N MET A 672 -17.88 7.94 -7.65
CA MET A 672 -19.14 8.52 -7.18
C MET A 672 -20.35 7.83 -7.81
N THR A 673 -20.29 7.55 -9.10
CA THR A 673 -21.34 6.81 -9.80
C THR A 673 -21.50 5.40 -9.25
N MET A 674 -20.38 4.68 -9.06
CA MET A 674 -20.38 3.36 -8.43
C MET A 674 -21.02 3.40 -7.04
N TYR A 675 -20.62 4.37 -6.24
CA TYR A 675 -21.15 4.54 -4.88
C TYR A 675 -22.66 4.85 -4.87
N ARG A 676 -23.12 5.79 -5.71
CA ARG A 676 -24.54 6.11 -5.85
C ARG A 676 -25.37 4.91 -6.29
N ASN A 677 -24.84 4.07 -7.18
CA ASN A 677 -25.50 2.83 -7.60
C ASN A 677 -25.63 1.84 -6.44
N PHE A 678 -24.63 1.76 -5.56
CA PHE A 678 -24.67 0.94 -4.36
C PHE A 678 -25.60 1.53 -3.29
N ARG A 679 -25.43 2.82 -2.93
CA ARG A 679 -26.05 3.42 -1.75
C ARG A 679 -27.36 4.15 -2.04
N GLY A 680 -27.60 4.53 -3.32
CA GLY A 680 -28.77 5.29 -3.77
C GLY A 680 -28.72 6.79 -3.43
N ARG A 681 -27.60 7.27 -2.87
CA ARG A 681 -27.38 8.66 -2.44
C ARG A 681 -25.89 8.97 -2.35
N ASP A 682 -25.56 10.24 -2.12
CA ASP A 682 -24.20 10.68 -1.82
C ASP A 682 -23.77 10.23 -0.42
N PRO A 683 -22.46 10.04 -0.19
CA PRO A 683 -21.92 9.67 1.12
C PRO A 683 -22.11 10.78 2.14
N LYS A 684 -22.15 10.42 3.43
CA LYS A 684 -22.21 11.35 4.55
C LYS A 684 -21.00 11.17 5.44
N ILE A 685 -20.42 12.29 5.88
CA ILE A 685 -19.26 12.30 6.79
C ILE A 685 -19.59 11.78 8.21
N ASP A 686 -20.87 11.78 8.57
CA ASP A 686 -21.32 11.36 9.90
C ASP A 686 -20.78 9.98 10.31
N GLY A 687 -20.74 9.02 9.36
CA GLY A 687 -20.22 7.68 9.60
C GLY A 687 -18.76 7.69 10.06
N LEU A 688 -17.89 8.46 9.39
CA LEU A 688 -16.49 8.63 9.76
C LEU A 688 -16.37 9.28 11.16
N LEU A 689 -17.09 10.37 11.40
CA LEU A 689 -17.01 11.07 12.69
C LEU A 689 -17.45 10.17 13.85
N GLU A 690 -18.51 9.37 13.65
CA GLU A 690 -18.99 8.39 14.65
C GLU A 690 -17.98 7.25 14.84
N ASN A 691 -17.41 6.72 13.76
CA ASN A 691 -16.41 5.65 13.78
C ASN A 691 -15.17 6.07 14.57
N ARG A 692 -14.71 7.30 14.37
CA ARG A 692 -13.56 7.88 15.08
C ARG A 692 -13.90 8.47 16.45
N GLY A 693 -15.17 8.39 16.90
CA GLY A 693 -15.60 8.97 18.18
C GLY A 693 -15.39 10.48 18.27
N LEU A 694 -15.53 11.18 17.14
CA LEU A 694 -15.39 12.63 17.02
C LEU A 694 -16.72 13.37 17.08
N LYS A 695 -17.85 12.62 17.05
CA LYS A 695 -19.21 13.12 17.16
C LYS A 695 -19.88 12.52 18.40
#